data_8f0540b65f2d5a5679e6bd1b690022cd
#
_entry.id   8f0540b65f2d5a5679e6bd1b690022cd
#
_cell.length_a   1.000
_cell.length_b   1.000
_cell.length_c   1.000
_cell.angle_alpha   90.00
_cell.angle_beta   90.00
_cell.angle_gamma   90.00
#
_symmetry.space_group_name_H-M   'P 1'
#
loop_
_entity.id
_entity.type
_entity.pdbx_description
1 polymer ?
#
loop_
_entity_poly.entity_id
_entity_poly.type
_entity_poly.pdbx_seq_one_letter_code
_entity_poly.pdbx_strand_id
1 'polypeptide(L)'
;MGVLLDALYNEYASMLVTAFEFESRERDIDLYCFAGGALHSLAGHEKSRNRCYDLVSARAIDAIVVLSLSASSEVIESFLKRYPGIPTVTLGHVVPGVPVVVADNAAGMRDAVVHVISGHGRRRVVFLRGPAENQEAQTRFQAYRDALRDFGLPYDPALVVSGEFSTETGRRVMRELMERGVDFDAIVGANDFSTLGAMEVLRERDISVPHQVAVVGFDDAEEARGATPTLSTVRQPYFELAAHALETLNSLMNGEPAPERLVLGSRLVRRRSCGCLSDGAPSDSPPSLSVLGQPFREAYERIRPELGRELSTSARRARANIERGFEGPLLDALGEALDHATDRRLIERLDQVLTRTIEVGGDVVAWQFTLSVLREKLLPLVRGDAKRWMRLEDIWQRLRVLLTDAVDREQRALRTEAERSASILTDTSESLITSFDVESLPRSLADRLPALGIRSCFLALYDGWGNPASKSRLIVAYDRGRLLDLPEGGLLFDTADLAPPEMLHERRRAMVVEPLFFENTQLGFALLELGPRRRVVYELLRELVSAALHGAQLMRRVAQEAAARQKAEQQRLEQELSIATRIQTSILPRDLSVPGLEIAANMLPATEVGGDYYDVLPTPDGCWLGIGDVAGHGLRPGLVMMMLQSVVSALVRSNPNAAPRELLKVVNGVLYENVRERLRQDEHATLSLIRYQKDGELVYAGAHEDMLILRAETGKVELVPTLGTWVGATRDIEEATQESRCRLADGDLLVLYTDGVIEAQDRAGAQFGIERLSAELCRLASAPVPEIRDGLCAAVTAFMAEQKDDIAVLVARYRASA
;
A
#
# COMPACT_ATOMS: atom_id res chain seq x y z
N MET A 1 5.99 11.93 24.80
CA MET A 1 5.72 10.75 25.62
C MET A 1 5.19 9.61 24.75
N GLY A 2 5.71 8.40 24.92
CA GLY A 2 5.25 7.19 24.22
C GLY A 2 4.33 6.34 25.09
N VAL A 3 3.22 5.87 24.54
CA VAL A 3 2.33 4.90 25.19
C VAL A 3 2.38 3.61 24.38
N LEU A 4 2.81 2.52 25.01
CA LEU A 4 2.93 1.20 24.37
C LEU A 4 1.71 0.35 24.73
N LEU A 5 1.00 -0.17 23.71
CA LEU A 5 -0.23 -0.93 23.90
C LEU A 5 -0.42 -1.98 22.77
N ASP A 6 -1.20 -3.02 23.08
CA ASP A 6 -1.48 -4.08 22.10
C ASP A 6 -2.28 -3.54 20.90
N ALA A 7 -3.42 -2.94 21.17
CA ALA A 7 -4.34 -2.47 20.14
C ALA A 7 -5.25 -1.35 20.64
N LEU A 8 -5.53 -0.38 19.79
CA LEU A 8 -6.42 0.73 20.09
C LEU A 8 -7.91 0.35 20.07
N TYR A 9 -8.29 -0.69 19.34
CA TYR A 9 -9.67 -1.17 19.29
C TYR A 9 -10.10 -1.95 20.54
N ASN A 10 -9.14 -2.33 21.40
CA ASN A 10 -9.44 -2.86 22.72
C ASN A 10 -9.98 -1.71 23.57
N GLU A 11 -11.21 -1.86 24.09
CA GLU A 11 -11.87 -0.78 24.80
C GLU A 11 -11.18 -0.36 26.10
N TYR A 12 -10.61 -1.31 26.85
CA TYR A 12 -9.82 -0.98 28.04
C TYR A 12 -8.64 -0.05 27.66
N ALA A 13 -7.89 -0.41 26.61
CA ALA A 13 -6.82 0.43 26.09
C ALA A 13 -7.37 1.76 25.55
N SER A 14 -8.50 1.74 24.85
CA SER A 14 -9.16 2.94 24.31
C SER A 14 -9.57 3.92 25.43
N MET A 15 -10.12 3.43 26.54
CA MET A 15 -10.47 4.26 27.70
C MET A 15 -9.23 4.91 28.33
N LEU A 16 -8.15 4.15 28.50
CA LEU A 16 -6.90 4.67 29.05
C LEU A 16 -6.25 5.67 28.09
N VAL A 17 -6.19 5.37 26.78
CA VAL A 17 -5.67 6.33 25.77
C VAL A 17 -6.47 7.63 25.78
N THR A 18 -7.80 7.56 25.95
CA THR A 18 -8.63 8.76 26.08
C THR A 18 -8.29 9.56 27.35
N ALA A 19 -8.04 8.87 28.46
CA ALA A 19 -7.60 9.52 29.68
C ALA A 19 -6.21 10.17 29.52
N PHE A 20 -5.26 9.47 28.88
CA PHE A 20 -3.93 10.03 28.56
C PHE A 20 -4.01 11.20 27.60
N GLU A 21 -4.86 11.14 26.57
CA GLU A 21 -5.07 12.25 25.63
C GLU A 21 -5.56 13.52 26.39
N PHE A 22 -6.53 13.34 27.30
CA PHE A 22 -7.04 14.43 28.11
C PHE A 22 -5.96 15.03 29.05
N GLU A 23 -5.30 14.17 29.84
CA GLU A 23 -4.30 14.58 30.81
C GLU A 23 -3.03 15.13 30.17
N SER A 24 -2.62 14.63 29.00
CA SER A 24 -1.48 15.14 28.24
C SER A 24 -1.75 16.54 27.68
N ARG A 25 -2.99 16.79 27.20
CA ARG A 25 -3.39 18.12 26.72
C ARG A 25 -3.38 19.17 27.85
N GLU A 26 -3.86 18.81 29.03
CA GLU A 26 -3.86 19.71 30.21
C GLU A 26 -2.43 20.04 30.71
N ARG A 27 -1.46 19.19 30.40
CA ARG A 27 -0.05 19.33 30.83
C ARG A 27 0.90 19.74 29.70
N ASP A 28 0.37 20.07 28.54
CA ASP A 28 1.15 20.46 27.35
C ASP A 28 2.18 19.39 26.90
N ILE A 29 1.78 18.13 26.84
CA ILE A 29 2.61 16.96 26.49
C ILE A 29 2.19 16.40 25.14
N ASP A 30 3.16 16.13 24.24
CA ASP A 30 2.92 15.34 23.03
C ASP A 30 2.75 13.85 23.39
N LEU A 31 1.71 13.22 22.82
CA LEU A 31 1.36 11.83 23.03
C LEU A 31 1.54 11.01 21.77
N TYR A 32 2.31 9.92 21.84
CA TYR A 32 2.48 8.95 20.77
C TYR A 32 2.04 7.57 21.23
N CYS A 33 0.96 7.03 20.66
CA CYS A 33 0.43 5.71 20.97
C CYS A 33 0.95 4.67 19.97
N PHE A 34 1.78 3.77 20.41
CA PHE A 34 2.35 2.69 19.61
C PHE A 34 1.49 1.42 19.73
N ALA A 35 0.66 1.15 18.71
CA ALA A 35 -0.27 0.02 18.68
C ALA A 35 0.43 -1.22 18.07
N GLY A 36 1.36 -1.79 18.83
CA GLY A 36 2.29 -2.80 18.31
C GLY A 36 1.84 -4.26 18.43
N GLY A 37 0.62 -4.56 18.90
CA GLY A 37 0.11 -5.92 19.06
C GLY A 37 0.64 -6.66 20.29
N ALA A 38 0.11 -7.86 20.51
CA ALA A 38 0.50 -8.72 21.63
C ALA A 38 1.95 -9.20 21.52
N LEU A 39 2.72 -9.07 22.60
CA LEU A 39 4.10 -9.54 22.65
C LEU A 39 4.17 -11.06 22.63
N HIS A 40 5.13 -11.61 21.90
CA HIS A 40 5.38 -13.05 21.78
C HIS A 40 4.22 -13.87 21.17
N SER A 41 3.30 -13.24 20.48
CA SER A 41 2.26 -13.96 19.73
C SER A 41 2.90 -14.85 18.64
N LEU A 42 2.36 -16.06 18.45
CA LEU A 42 2.78 -16.98 17.39
C LEU A 42 2.17 -16.60 16.03
N ALA A 43 1.14 -15.77 16.02
CA ALA A 43 0.49 -15.31 14.79
C ALA A 43 1.44 -14.40 13.98
N GLY A 44 1.60 -14.69 12.69
CA GLY A 44 2.55 -13.98 11.82
C GLY A 44 2.26 -12.47 11.71
N HIS A 45 0.97 -12.09 11.65
CA HIS A 45 0.56 -10.69 11.61
C HIS A 45 0.91 -9.92 12.89
N GLU A 46 0.85 -10.56 14.07
CA GLU A 46 1.27 -9.94 15.33
C GLU A 46 2.78 -9.68 15.38
N LYS A 47 3.59 -10.59 14.84
CA LYS A 47 5.05 -10.37 14.74
C LYS A 47 5.36 -9.16 13.85
N SER A 48 4.64 -9.02 12.75
CA SER A 48 4.78 -7.87 11.85
C SER A 48 4.35 -6.57 12.55
N ARG A 49 3.29 -6.63 13.35
CA ARG A 49 2.78 -5.52 14.15
C ARG A 49 3.72 -5.11 15.27
N ASN A 50 4.37 -6.08 15.95
CA ASN A 50 5.34 -5.81 17.03
C ASN A 50 6.52 -4.94 16.58
N ARG A 51 6.78 -4.83 15.25
CA ARG A 51 7.81 -3.92 14.73
C ARG A 51 7.50 -2.44 14.98
N CYS A 52 6.25 -2.10 15.28
CA CYS A 52 5.87 -0.78 15.75
C CYS A 52 6.70 -0.33 16.97
N TYR A 53 6.97 -1.25 17.87
CA TYR A 53 7.76 -0.97 19.07
C TYR A 53 9.24 -0.66 18.76
N ASP A 54 9.77 -1.10 17.63
CA ASP A 54 11.14 -0.79 17.19
C ASP A 54 11.31 0.69 16.77
N LEU A 55 10.19 1.41 16.56
CA LEU A 55 10.16 2.85 16.24
C LEU A 55 10.36 3.74 17.49
N VAL A 56 10.23 3.18 18.69
CA VAL A 56 10.44 3.93 19.93
C VAL A 56 11.93 4.26 20.10
N SER A 57 12.25 5.54 20.13
CA SER A 57 13.63 6.02 20.28
C SER A 57 13.70 7.19 21.25
N ALA A 58 14.85 7.33 21.96
CA ALA A 58 15.11 8.48 22.83
C ALA A 58 15.22 9.83 22.09
N ARG A 59 15.22 9.84 20.76
CA ARG A 59 15.20 11.06 19.94
C ARG A 59 13.81 11.66 19.83
N ALA A 60 12.78 10.80 19.81
CA ALA A 60 11.38 11.21 19.64
C ALA A 60 10.56 11.08 20.93
N ILE A 61 11.00 10.26 21.90
CA ILE A 61 10.23 9.88 23.08
C ILE A 61 11.06 10.08 24.33
N ASP A 62 10.62 11.01 25.21
CA ASP A 62 11.29 11.35 26.48
C ASP A 62 10.92 10.41 27.64
N ALA A 63 9.72 9.81 27.60
CA ALA A 63 9.19 8.92 28.64
C ALA A 63 8.20 7.91 28.06
N ILE A 64 8.11 6.73 28.68
CA ILE A 64 7.26 5.61 28.24
C ILE A 64 6.22 5.26 29.30
N VAL A 65 4.98 5.06 28.87
CA VAL A 65 3.94 4.37 29.63
C VAL A 65 3.65 3.03 28.97
N VAL A 66 3.67 1.95 29.72
CA VAL A 66 3.27 0.63 29.25
C VAL A 66 1.85 0.35 29.70
N LEU A 67 0.94 0.22 28.73
CA LEU A 67 -0.44 -0.20 28.94
C LEU A 67 -0.57 -1.67 28.51
N SER A 68 -1.45 -2.40 29.15
CA SER A 68 -2.07 -3.65 28.66
C SER A 68 -1.34 -4.38 27.51
N LEU A 69 -0.07 -4.72 27.73
CA LEU A 69 0.60 -5.67 26.84
C LEU A 69 0.20 -7.08 27.26
N SER A 70 -0.37 -7.86 26.35
CA SER A 70 -0.79 -9.25 26.59
C SER A 70 0.44 -10.16 26.73
N ALA A 71 1.13 -10.04 27.87
CA ALA A 71 2.35 -10.76 28.14
C ALA A 71 2.59 -10.92 29.66
N SER A 72 3.44 -11.89 30.05
CA SER A 72 3.86 -12.01 31.44
C SER A 72 4.82 -10.88 31.84
N SER A 73 4.96 -10.67 33.15
CA SER A 73 5.89 -9.63 33.66
C SER A 73 7.34 -9.84 33.23
N GLU A 74 7.80 -11.09 33.14
CA GLU A 74 9.16 -11.42 32.67
C GLU A 74 9.37 -11.04 31.21
N VAL A 75 8.35 -11.25 30.38
CA VAL A 75 8.35 -10.85 28.98
C VAL A 75 8.40 -9.33 28.85
N ILE A 76 7.59 -8.62 29.63
CA ILE A 76 7.58 -7.16 29.62
C ILE A 76 8.91 -6.61 30.17
N GLU A 77 9.46 -7.19 31.23
CA GLU A 77 10.79 -6.82 31.73
C GLU A 77 11.88 -6.98 30.65
N SER A 78 11.90 -8.12 29.97
CA SER A 78 12.84 -8.36 28.87
C SER A 78 12.65 -7.39 27.71
N PHE A 79 11.41 -7.07 27.40
CA PHE A 79 11.03 -6.13 26.35
C PHE A 79 11.49 -4.70 26.68
N LEU A 80 11.33 -4.23 27.94
CA LEU A 80 11.72 -2.89 28.36
C LEU A 80 13.24 -2.67 28.36
N LYS A 81 14.06 -3.71 28.43
CA LYS A 81 15.52 -3.63 28.28
C LYS A 81 15.95 -3.08 26.91
N ARG A 82 15.03 -2.99 25.95
CA ARG A 82 15.25 -2.39 24.62
C ARG A 82 15.33 -0.86 24.65
N TYR A 83 14.85 -0.23 25.73
CA TYR A 83 14.73 1.23 25.87
C TYR A 83 15.56 1.75 27.06
N PRO A 84 16.88 1.53 27.07
CA PRO A 84 17.71 1.93 28.21
C PRO A 84 17.71 3.45 28.36
N GLY A 85 17.53 3.90 29.62
CA GLY A 85 17.62 5.32 29.95
C GLY A 85 16.34 6.14 29.67
N ILE A 86 15.29 5.55 29.11
CA ILE A 86 13.99 6.25 28.97
C ILE A 86 13.16 5.99 30.23
N PRO A 87 12.76 7.03 30.99
CA PRO A 87 11.87 6.89 32.14
C PRO A 87 10.60 6.14 31.78
N THR A 88 10.27 5.12 32.55
CA THR A 88 9.15 4.21 32.23
C THR A 88 8.25 3.99 33.44
N VAL A 89 6.96 3.99 33.21
CA VAL A 89 5.91 3.62 34.19
C VAL A 89 5.00 2.55 33.56
N THR A 90 4.60 1.56 34.34
CA THR A 90 3.65 0.54 33.91
C THR A 90 2.26 0.77 34.51
N LEU A 91 1.20 0.43 33.76
CA LEU A 91 -0.16 0.32 34.25
C LEU A 91 -0.60 -1.14 34.25
N GLY A 92 -0.99 -1.63 35.41
CA GLY A 92 -1.49 -3.00 35.56
C GLY A 92 -0.44 -4.11 35.64
N HIS A 93 0.82 -3.85 35.21
CA HIS A 93 1.92 -4.82 35.20
C HIS A 93 2.98 -4.48 36.23
N VAL A 94 3.21 -5.37 37.17
CA VAL A 94 4.31 -5.21 38.13
C VAL A 94 5.61 -5.75 37.53
N VAL A 95 6.54 -4.85 37.25
CA VAL A 95 7.87 -5.16 36.70
C VAL A 95 8.96 -4.71 37.70
N PRO A 96 9.92 -5.55 38.08
CA PRO A 96 10.97 -5.17 39.02
C PRO A 96 11.71 -3.91 38.59
N GLY A 97 11.87 -2.95 39.53
CA GLY A 97 12.57 -1.69 39.26
C GLY A 97 11.82 -0.67 38.39
N VAL A 98 10.58 -0.93 37.98
CA VAL A 98 9.76 0.00 37.21
C VAL A 98 8.55 0.41 38.08
N PRO A 99 8.31 1.70 38.31
CA PRO A 99 7.12 2.17 39.01
C PRO A 99 5.83 1.70 38.36
N VAL A 100 4.85 1.32 39.17
CA VAL A 100 3.55 0.83 38.67
C VAL A 100 2.39 1.61 39.30
N VAL A 101 1.43 2.00 38.46
CA VAL A 101 0.16 2.55 38.90
C VAL A 101 -0.95 1.55 38.58
N VAL A 102 -1.73 1.13 39.57
CA VAL A 102 -2.75 0.08 39.40
C VAL A 102 -4.08 0.48 40.03
N ALA A 103 -5.17 0.02 39.49
CA ALA A 103 -6.46 0.02 40.13
C ALA A 103 -6.48 -1.03 41.26
N ASP A 104 -7.25 -0.77 42.35
CA ASP A 104 -7.48 -1.76 43.40
C ASP A 104 -8.45 -2.84 42.86
N ASN A 105 -7.87 -3.77 42.12
CA ASN A 105 -8.57 -4.90 41.54
C ASN A 105 -9.16 -5.85 42.61
N ALA A 106 -8.45 -5.97 43.73
CA ALA A 106 -8.87 -6.87 44.81
C ALA A 106 -10.11 -6.33 45.56
N ALA A 107 -10.07 -5.05 45.97
CA ALA A 107 -11.21 -4.44 46.64
C ALA A 107 -12.44 -4.37 45.73
N GLY A 108 -12.28 -3.91 44.49
CA GLY A 108 -13.40 -3.80 43.56
C GLY A 108 -14.07 -5.15 43.25
N MET A 109 -13.27 -6.22 43.00
CA MET A 109 -13.82 -7.55 42.76
C MET A 109 -14.46 -8.12 44.01
N ARG A 110 -13.84 -7.91 45.18
CA ARG A 110 -14.46 -8.30 46.47
C ARG A 110 -15.82 -7.63 46.64
N ASP A 111 -15.93 -6.33 46.37
CA ASP A 111 -17.19 -5.59 46.47
C ASP A 111 -18.25 -6.17 45.52
N ALA A 112 -17.90 -6.52 44.30
CA ALA A 112 -18.80 -7.15 43.34
C ALA A 112 -19.33 -8.51 43.85
N VAL A 113 -18.45 -9.38 44.33
CA VAL A 113 -18.82 -10.70 44.84
C VAL A 113 -19.65 -10.60 46.15
N VAL A 114 -19.21 -9.77 47.08
CA VAL A 114 -19.95 -9.49 48.34
C VAL A 114 -21.33 -8.96 48.01
N HIS A 115 -21.46 -8.07 47.05
CA HIS A 115 -22.75 -7.49 46.66
C HIS A 115 -23.75 -8.57 46.18
N VAL A 116 -23.34 -9.50 45.33
CA VAL A 116 -24.25 -10.55 44.86
C VAL A 116 -24.61 -11.57 45.97
N ILE A 117 -23.68 -11.84 46.89
CA ILE A 117 -23.89 -12.76 48.02
C ILE A 117 -24.73 -12.13 49.09
N SER A 118 -24.32 -11.01 49.68
CA SER A 118 -24.97 -10.35 50.82
C SER A 118 -26.16 -9.49 50.42
N GLY A 119 -26.06 -8.78 49.27
CA GLY A 119 -27.11 -7.88 48.78
C GLY A 119 -28.28 -8.63 48.12
N HIS A 120 -27.99 -9.72 47.42
CA HIS A 120 -29.00 -10.47 46.64
C HIS A 120 -29.17 -11.93 47.03
N GLY A 121 -28.50 -12.39 48.10
CA GLY A 121 -28.67 -13.73 48.65
C GLY A 121 -28.17 -14.88 47.75
N ARG A 122 -27.34 -14.57 46.77
CA ARG A 122 -26.84 -15.56 45.78
C ARG A 122 -25.78 -16.45 46.43
N ARG A 123 -25.78 -17.75 46.03
CA ARG A 123 -24.91 -18.74 46.68
C ARG A 123 -24.05 -19.54 45.70
N ARG A 124 -24.47 -19.68 44.46
CA ARG A 124 -23.77 -20.42 43.40
C ARG A 124 -23.27 -19.44 42.32
N VAL A 125 -22.15 -18.81 42.63
CA VAL A 125 -21.61 -17.71 41.81
C VAL A 125 -20.61 -18.23 40.78
N VAL A 126 -20.97 -18.15 39.50
CA VAL A 126 -20.02 -18.40 38.39
C VAL A 126 -19.02 -17.27 38.31
N PHE A 127 -17.75 -17.60 38.12
CA PHE A 127 -16.70 -16.64 37.85
C PHE A 127 -16.17 -16.78 36.42
N LEU A 128 -16.33 -15.74 35.59
CA LEU A 128 -15.73 -15.64 34.27
C LEU A 128 -14.34 -15.05 34.44
N ARG A 129 -13.35 -15.93 34.41
CA ARG A 129 -11.93 -15.56 34.62
C ARG A 129 -11.33 -14.93 33.36
N GLY A 130 -10.41 -13.96 33.53
CA GLY A 130 -9.55 -13.47 32.46
C GLY A 130 -8.38 -14.42 32.14
N PRO A 131 -7.50 -14.04 31.22
CA PRO A 131 -6.34 -14.82 30.82
C PRO A 131 -5.45 -15.20 32.03
N ALA A 132 -4.93 -16.43 32.01
CA ALA A 132 -4.15 -16.98 33.12
C ALA A 132 -2.83 -16.21 33.36
N GLU A 133 -2.26 -15.65 32.33
CA GLU A 133 -1.00 -14.87 32.34
C GLU A 133 -1.20 -13.43 32.85
N ASN A 134 -2.44 -12.93 32.92
CA ASN A 134 -2.72 -11.55 33.27
C ASN A 134 -2.80 -11.38 34.82
N GLN A 135 -1.92 -10.54 35.38
CA GLN A 135 -1.82 -10.30 36.82
C GLN A 135 -3.10 -9.69 37.43
N GLU A 136 -3.78 -8.78 36.73
CA GLU A 136 -5.03 -8.20 37.22
C GLU A 136 -6.12 -9.25 37.26
N ALA A 137 -6.21 -10.12 36.24
CA ALA A 137 -7.14 -11.25 36.23
C ALA A 137 -6.90 -12.23 37.38
N GLN A 138 -5.62 -12.50 37.70
CA GLN A 138 -5.26 -13.33 38.84
C GLN A 138 -5.67 -12.68 40.15
N THR A 139 -5.44 -11.39 40.32
CA THR A 139 -5.83 -10.62 41.51
C THR A 139 -7.36 -10.63 41.69
N ARG A 140 -8.13 -10.42 40.61
CA ARG A 140 -9.60 -10.49 40.62
C ARG A 140 -10.07 -11.91 40.98
N PHE A 141 -9.44 -12.93 40.40
CA PHE A 141 -9.78 -14.33 40.74
C PHE A 141 -9.51 -14.70 42.21
N GLN A 142 -8.36 -14.25 42.74
CA GLN A 142 -8.05 -14.49 44.16
C GLN A 142 -9.05 -13.78 45.06
N ALA A 143 -9.44 -12.52 44.75
CA ALA A 143 -10.45 -11.78 45.52
C ALA A 143 -11.82 -12.47 45.51
N TYR A 144 -12.22 -13.06 44.35
CA TYR A 144 -13.43 -13.90 44.28
C TYR A 144 -13.34 -15.09 45.26
N ARG A 145 -12.22 -15.85 45.24
CA ARG A 145 -12.04 -16.98 46.17
C ARG A 145 -12.08 -16.58 47.65
N ASP A 146 -11.42 -15.46 47.96
CA ASP A 146 -11.34 -14.94 49.32
C ASP A 146 -12.74 -14.49 49.80
N ALA A 147 -13.53 -13.83 48.95
CA ALA A 147 -14.89 -13.45 49.26
C ALA A 147 -15.78 -14.66 49.50
N LEU A 148 -15.72 -15.72 48.69
CA LEU A 148 -16.45 -16.95 48.97
C LEU A 148 -16.11 -17.56 50.32
N ARG A 149 -14.83 -17.64 50.66
CA ARG A 149 -14.33 -18.13 51.96
C ARG A 149 -14.88 -17.30 53.12
N ASP A 150 -14.87 -15.98 53.01
CA ASP A 150 -15.33 -15.06 54.06
C ASP A 150 -16.85 -15.24 54.33
N PHE A 151 -17.61 -15.65 53.34
CA PHE A 151 -19.05 -15.95 53.48
C PHE A 151 -19.34 -17.45 53.74
N GLY A 152 -18.32 -18.29 53.96
CA GLY A 152 -18.45 -19.71 54.21
C GLY A 152 -19.02 -20.52 53.02
N LEU A 153 -18.91 -20.01 51.81
CA LEU A 153 -19.34 -20.69 50.62
C LEU A 153 -18.18 -21.58 50.07
N PRO A 154 -18.50 -22.84 49.62
CA PRO A 154 -17.48 -23.72 49.09
C PRO A 154 -16.98 -23.19 47.73
N TYR A 155 -15.69 -23.26 47.51
CA TYR A 155 -15.11 -23.06 46.16
C TYR A 155 -15.40 -24.30 45.31
N ASP A 156 -16.12 -24.09 44.21
CA ASP A 156 -16.43 -25.12 43.23
C ASP A 156 -15.72 -24.81 41.90
N PRO A 157 -14.70 -25.61 41.49
CA PRO A 157 -13.99 -25.40 40.20
C PRO A 157 -14.93 -25.48 38.99
N ALA A 158 -16.08 -26.16 39.09
CA ALA A 158 -17.03 -26.24 37.98
C ALA A 158 -17.73 -24.91 37.68
N LEU A 159 -17.74 -23.97 38.64
CA LEU A 159 -18.27 -22.61 38.51
C LEU A 159 -17.24 -21.61 37.99
N VAL A 160 -16.02 -22.03 37.66
CA VAL A 160 -14.95 -21.14 37.13
C VAL A 160 -14.67 -21.51 35.68
N VAL A 161 -14.84 -20.50 34.79
CA VAL A 161 -14.59 -20.67 33.35
C VAL A 161 -13.74 -19.52 32.81
N SER A 162 -12.91 -19.75 31.76
CA SER A 162 -12.03 -18.71 31.20
C SER A 162 -12.75 -17.92 30.12
N GLY A 163 -13.06 -16.66 30.40
CA GLY A 163 -13.69 -15.73 29.46
C GLY A 163 -12.69 -14.92 28.62
N GLU A 164 -11.41 -14.98 28.92
CA GLU A 164 -10.28 -14.35 28.21
C GLU A 164 -10.52 -12.88 27.80
N PHE A 165 -11.30 -12.15 28.59
CA PHE A 165 -11.68 -10.75 28.37
C PHE A 165 -12.41 -10.47 27.04
N SER A 166 -12.94 -11.50 26.38
CA SER A 166 -13.58 -11.41 25.08
C SER A 166 -15.07 -11.81 25.14
N THR A 167 -15.92 -11.06 24.44
CA THR A 167 -17.35 -11.38 24.29
C THR A 167 -17.55 -12.73 23.62
N GLU A 168 -16.77 -13.04 22.60
CA GLU A 168 -16.83 -14.32 21.86
C GLU A 168 -16.52 -15.50 22.78
N THR A 169 -15.41 -15.38 23.53
CA THR A 169 -15.02 -16.44 24.48
C THR A 169 -16.04 -16.54 25.62
N GLY A 170 -16.55 -15.40 26.12
CA GLY A 170 -17.63 -15.37 27.12
C GLY A 170 -18.86 -16.13 26.68
N ARG A 171 -19.34 -15.93 25.43
CA ARG A 171 -20.43 -16.72 24.83
C ARG A 171 -20.11 -18.21 24.79
N ARG A 172 -18.94 -18.57 24.29
CA ARG A 172 -18.53 -19.97 24.13
C ARG A 172 -18.52 -20.71 25.48
N VAL A 173 -17.79 -20.16 26.47
CA VAL A 173 -17.64 -20.81 27.77
C VAL A 173 -18.93 -20.87 28.54
N MET A 174 -19.84 -19.90 28.37
CA MET A 174 -21.15 -19.91 28.97
C MET A 174 -22.05 -21.01 28.37
N ARG A 175 -22.06 -21.22 27.07
CA ARG A 175 -22.76 -22.33 26.41
C ARG A 175 -22.23 -23.67 26.91
N GLU A 176 -20.91 -23.85 26.97
CA GLU A 176 -20.26 -25.06 27.50
C GLU A 176 -20.63 -25.31 28.96
N LEU A 177 -20.69 -24.27 29.82
CA LEU A 177 -21.09 -24.38 31.20
C LEU A 177 -22.55 -24.91 31.34
N MET A 178 -23.44 -24.34 30.53
CA MET A 178 -24.87 -24.75 30.54
C MET A 178 -25.09 -26.15 30.01
N GLU A 179 -24.35 -26.56 28.98
CA GLU A 179 -24.40 -27.93 28.44
C GLU A 179 -23.92 -28.97 29.45
N ARG A 180 -23.00 -28.59 30.35
CA ARG A 180 -22.60 -29.47 31.47
C ARG A 180 -23.66 -29.59 32.58
N GLY A 181 -24.75 -28.83 32.48
CA GLY A 181 -25.85 -28.89 33.49
C GLY A 181 -25.43 -28.33 34.86
N VAL A 182 -24.46 -27.42 34.92
CA VAL A 182 -24.00 -26.77 36.15
C VAL A 182 -25.07 -25.78 36.62
N ASP A 183 -25.56 -25.94 37.85
CA ASP A 183 -26.54 -25.05 38.45
C ASP A 183 -25.82 -23.81 39.04
N PHE A 184 -26.38 -22.59 38.81
CA PHE A 184 -25.86 -21.32 39.33
C PHE A 184 -26.96 -20.26 39.43
N ASP A 185 -26.75 -19.25 40.27
CA ASP A 185 -27.72 -18.19 40.54
C ASP A 185 -27.11 -16.78 40.37
N ALA A 186 -25.80 -16.70 40.16
CA ALA A 186 -25.10 -15.44 39.80
C ALA A 186 -23.92 -15.69 38.89
N ILE A 187 -23.52 -14.62 38.15
CA ILE A 187 -22.30 -14.54 37.38
C ILE A 187 -21.55 -13.29 37.79
N VAL A 188 -20.26 -13.44 38.11
CA VAL A 188 -19.33 -12.34 38.30
C VAL A 188 -18.20 -12.48 37.28
N GLY A 189 -18.06 -11.50 36.41
CA GLY A 189 -17.04 -11.50 35.37
C GLY A 189 -15.80 -10.70 35.78
N ALA A 190 -14.66 -11.23 35.37
CA ALA A 190 -13.40 -10.51 35.52
C ALA A 190 -13.30 -9.29 34.60
N ASN A 191 -14.15 -9.19 33.56
CA ASN A 191 -14.35 -7.97 32.78
C ASN A 191 -15.77 -7.90 32.19
N ASP A 192 -16.17 -6.76 31.66
CA ASP A 192 -17.51 -6.54 31.11
C ASP A 192 -17.76 -7.32 29.83
N PHE A 193 -16.78 -7.44 28.93
CA PHE A 193 -16.96 -8.08 27.62
C PHE A 193 -17.30 -9.55 27.72
N SER A 194 -16.54 -10.33 28.50
CA SER A 194 -16.88 -11.73 28.71
C SER A 194 -18.23 -11.90 29.43
N THR A 195 -18.54 -10.94 30.31
CA THR A 195 -19.81 -10.92 31.05
C THR A 195 -20.99 -10.61 30.14
N LEU A 196 -20.86 -9.67 29.22
CA LEU A 196 -21.86 -9.36 28.18
C LEU A 196 -22.09 -10.56 27.27
N GLY A 197 -21.02 -11.24 26.85
CA GLY A 197 -21.14 -12.48 26.10
C GLY A 197 -21.93 -13.58 26.84
N ALA A 198 -21.71 -13.72 28.15
CA ALA A 198 -22.50 -14.62 28.96
C ALA A 198 -23.98 -14.19 29.06
N MET A 199 -24.25 -12.87 29.23
CA MET A 199 -25.63 -12.35 29.24
C MET A 199 -26.39 -12.60 27.95
N GLU A 200 -25.72 -12.55 26.80
CA GLU A 200 -26.33 -12.89 25.52
C GLU A 200 -26.79 -14.36 25.48
N VAL A 201 -25.97 -15.29 25.97
CA VAL A 201 -26.33 -16.70 26.06
C VAL A 201 -27.47 -16.95 27.04
N LEU A 202 -27.49 -16.25 28.19
CA LEU A 202 -28.64 -16.35 29.11
C LEU A 202 -29.94 -15.93 28.42
N ARG A 203 -29.88 -14.83 27.65
CA ARG A 203 -31.04 -14.33 26.88
C ARG A 203 -31.47 -15.34 25.79
N GLU A 204 -30.50 -15.93 25.04
CA GLU A 204 -30.78 -16.98 24.05
C GLU A 204 -31.50 -18.20 24.66
N ARG A 205 -31.34 -18.47 25.97
CA ARG A 205 -31.91 -19.56 26.72
C ARG A 205 -33.10 -19.19 27.57
N ASP A 206 -33.64 -17.96 27.38
CA ASP A 206 -34.77 -17.40 28.14
C ASP A 206 -34.55 -17.37 29.68
N ILE A 207 -33.28 -17.27 30.11
CA ILE A 207 -32.94 -17.12 31.54
C ILE A 207 -33.01 -15.66 31.92
N SER A 208 -33.88 -15.34 32.88
CA SER A 208 -34.12 -13.95 33.29
C SER A 208 -32.99 -13.38 34.14
N VAL A 209 -32.39 -12.32 33.64
CA VAL A 209 -31.46 -11.45 34.38
C VAL A 209 -32.23 -10.19 34.83
N PRO A 210 -32.29 -9.86 36.12
CA PRO A 210 -31.58 -10.42 37.26
C PRO A 210 -32.35 -11.50 38.03
N HIS A 211 -33.59 -11.81 37.69
CA HIS A 211 -34.48 -12.57 38.51
C HIS A 211 -33.97 -13.98 38.83
N GLN A 212 -33.60 -14.73 37.81
CA GLN A 212 -33.01 -16.05 37.96
C GLN A 212 -31.51 -15.99 38.23
N VAL A 213 -30.78 -15.17 37.46
CA VAL A 213 -29.32 -15.02 37.56
C VAL A 213 -28.94 -13.57 37.71
N ALA A 214 -28.29 -13.21 38.81
CA ALA A 214 -27.71 -11.89 39.00
C ALA A 214 -26.36 -11.80 38.29
N VAL A 215 -26.07 -10.67 37.61
CA VAL A 215 -24.84 -10.54 36.82
C VAL A 215 -24.10 -9.25 37.18
N VAL A 216 -22.77 -9.36 37.40
CA VAL A 216 -21.88 -8.22 37.65
C VAL A 216 -20.59 -8.39 36.87
N GLY A 217 -20.15 -7.33 36.17
CA GLY A 217 -18.91 -7.26 35.42
C GLY A 217 -17.80 -6.49 36.12
N PHE A 218 -16.81 -6.08 35.35
CA PHE A 218 -15.68 -5.25 35.77
C PHE A 218 -15.23 -4.40 34.57
N ASP A 219 -14.82 -3.14 34.75
CA ASP A 219 -14.27 -2.13 33.88
C ASP A 219 -15.18 -0.90 33.63
N ASP A 220 -16.51 -1.05 33.70
CA ASP A 220 -17.51 -0.03 33.37
C ASP A 220 -17.44 0.43 31.91
N ALA A 221 -17.36 -0.58 31.01
CA ALA A 221 -17.35 -0.36 29.56
C ALA A 221 -18.64 0.34 29.07
N GLU A 222 -18.55 1.02 27.92
CA GLU A 222 -19.72 1.71 27.33
C GLU A 222 -20.85 0.74 27.00
N GLU A 223 -20.53 -0.46 26.51
CA GLU A 223 -21.48 -1.53 26.24
C GLU A 223 -22.22 -2.04 27.47
N ALA A 224 -21.55 -2.03 28.63
CA ALA A 224 -22.20 -2.37 29.91
C ALA A 224 -23.37 -1.44 30.23
N ARG A 225 -23.29 -0.18 29.83
CA ARG A 225 -24.35 0.83 29.99
C ARG A 225 -25.47 0.66 28.96
N GLY A 226 -25.12 0.22 27.75
CA GLY A 226 -26.06 -0.02 26.65
C GLY A 226 -26.75 -1.39 26.70
N ALA A 227 -26.30 -2.31 27.54
CA ALA A 227 -26.86 -3.67 27.66
C ALA A 227 -28.29 -3.69 28.16
N THR A 228 -29.03 -4.76 27.85
CA THR A 228 -30.40 -4.99 28.36
C THR A 228 -30.47 -6.36 29.04
N PRO A 229 -30.63 -6.37 30.40
CA PRO A 229 -30.59 -5.23 31.33
C PRO A 229 -29.18 -4.60 31.43
N THR A 230 -29.12 -3.30 31.81
CA THR A 230 -27.82 -2.58 31.96
C THR A 230 -26.94 -3.30 32.99
N LEU A 231 -25.67 -3.54 32.64
CA LEU A 231 -24.72 -4.34 33.41
C LEU A 231 -24.20 -3.58 34.62
N SER A 232 -24.40 -4.15 35.83
CA SER A 232 -23.67 -3.75 37.02
C SER A 232 -22.22 -4.13 36.91
N THR A 233 -21.29 -3.28 37.32
CA THR A 233 -19.88 -3.49 37.07
C THR A 233 -19.01 -2.74 38.07
N VAL A 234 -17.70 -3.02 38.05
CA VAL A 234 -16.72 -2.27 38.85
C VAL A 234 -16.05 -1.26 37.95
N ARG A 235 -16.14 0.05 38.30
CA ARG A 235 -15.47 1.12 37.58
C ARG A 235 -14.05 1.30 38.06
N GLN A 236 -13.12 1.32 37.11
CA GLN A 236 -11.72 1.67 37.35
C GLN A 236 -11.52 3.22 37.24
N PRO A 237 -10.55 3.78 38.00
CA PRO A 237 -10.28 5.22 37.98
C PRO A 237 -9.32 5.62 36.83
N TYR A 238 -9.75 5.47 35.54
CA TYR A 238 -8.87 5.63 34.37
C TYR A 238 -8.18 6.99 34.29
N PHE A 239 -8.87 8.08 34.59
CA PHE A 239 -8.29 9.43 34.54
C PHE A 239 -7.27 9.65 35.68
N GLU A 240 -7.58 9.16 36.86
CA GLU A 240 -6.67 9.20 37.98
C GLU A 240 -5.43 8.32 37.74
N LEU A 241 -5.60 7.15 37.09
CA LEU A 241 -4.48 6.28 36.64
C LEU A 241 -3.56 7.03 35.68
N ALA A 242 -4.12 7.68 34.65
CA ALA A 242 -3.35 8.46 33.69
C ALA A 242 -2.65 9.67 34.35
N ALA A 243 -3.38 10.42 35.17
CA ALA A 243 -2.82 11.58 35.86
C ALA A 243 -1.62 11.21 36.76
N HIS A 244 -1.76 10.16 37.57
CA HIS A 244 -0.67 9.73 38.47
C HIS A 244 0.49 9.05 37.70
N ALA A 245 0.21 8.39 36.60
CA ALA A 245 1.29 7.86 35.73
C ALA A 245 2.14 9.01 35.15
N LEU A 246 1.50 10.10 34.70
CA LEU A 246 2.20 11.28 34.23
C LEU A 246 2.95 12.02 35.34
N GLU A 247 2.38 12.12 36.52
CA GLU A 247 3.06 12.69 37.69
C GLU A 247 4.29 11.86 38.07
N THR A 248 4.16 10.53 38.10
CA THR A 248 5.27 9.61 38.36
C THR A 248 6.38 9.75 37.31
N LEU A 249 6.04 9.83 36.03
CA LEU A 249 7.01 10.05 34.94
C LEU A 249 7.72 11.40 35.10
N ASN A 250 6.99 12.47 35.45
CA ASN A 250 7.57 13.79 35.67
C ASN A 250 8.58 13.78 36.82
N SER A 251 8.27 13.07 37.91
CA SER A 251 9.23 12.91 39.03
C SER A 251 10.48 12.14 38.59
N LEU A 252 10.32 11.05 37.83
CA LEU A 252 11.45 10.28 37.29
C LEU A 252 12.34 11.13 36.38
N MET A 253 11.74 11.91 35.48
CA MET A 253 12.47 12.79 34.56
C MET A 253 13.28 13.90 35.30
N ASN A 254 12.75 14.37 36.43
CA ASN A 254 13.42 15.36 37.28
C ASN A 254 14.40 14.75 38.27
N GLY A 255 14.55 13.42 38.27
CA GLY A 255 15.41 12.71 39.24
C GLY A 255 14.86 12.72 40.69
N GLU A 256 13.57 12.97 40.84
CA GLU A 256 12.88 12.95 42.12
C GLU A 256 12.43 11.53 42.49
N PRO A 257 12.29 11.20 43.77
CA PRO A 257 11.79 9.90 44.22
C PRO A 257 10.34 9.70 43.79
N ALA A 258 10.08 8.56 43.12
CA ALA A 258 8.75 8.15 42.73
C ALA A 258 8.32 6.90 43.52
N PRO A 259 7.02 6.73 43.85
CA PRO A 259 6.53 5.55 44.53
C PRO A 259 6.70 4.31 43.62
N GLU A 260 7.24 3.22 44.16
CA GLU A 260 7.36 1.96 43.40
C GLU A 260 6.01 1.40 42.99
N ARG A 261 4.98 1.59 43.81
CA ARG A 261 3.63 1.12 43.57
C ARG A 261 2.59 2.11 44.09
N LEU A 262 1.69 2.56 43.24
CA LEU A 262 0.54 3.37 43.58
C LEU A 262 -0.74 2.60 43.28
N VAL A 263 -1.64 2.47 44.26
CA VAL A 263 -2.90 1.74 44.15
C VAL A 263 -4.05 2.72 44.28
N LEU A 264 -4.92 2.78 43.27
CA LEU A 264 -6.08 3.68 43.23
C LEU A 264 -7.37 2.90 43.40
N GLY A 265 -8.28 3.38 44.21
CA GLY A 265 -9.54 2.71 44.55
C GLY A 265 -10.45 2.54 43.33
N SER A 266 -10.94 1.34 43.13
CA SER A 266 -12.02 1.04 42.18
C SER A 266 -13.39 1.08 42.90
N ARG A 267 -14.49 1.20 42.13
CA ARG A 267 -15.83 1.38 42.70
C ARG A 267 -16.87 0.53 42.02
N LEU A 268 -17.68 -0.22 42.79
CA LEU A 268 -18.85 -0.91 42.27
C LEU A 268 -19.93 0.10 41.83
N VAL A 269 -20.39 -0.08 40.58
CA VAL A 269 -21.49 0.66 39.95
C VAL A 269 -22.68 -0.30 39.81
N ARG A 270 -23.72 -0.09 40.65
CA ARG A 270 -24.92 -0.92 40.64
C ARG A 270 -25.85 -0.49 39.53
N ARG A 271 -26.34 -1.46 38.77
CA ARG A 271 -27.32 -1.31 37.68
C ARG A 271 -28.35 -2.45 37.75
N ARG A 272 -29.09 -2.65 36.62
CA ARG A 272 -30.23 -3.57 36.61
C ARG A 272 -29.85 -5.05 36.57
N SER A 273 -28.68 -5.43 36.07
CA SER A 273 -28.29 -6.83 35.92
C SER A 273 -28.07 -7.59 37.23
N CYS A 274 -27.78 -6.88 38.34
CA CYS A 274 -27.72 -7.52 39.66
C CYS A 274 -29.08 -7.47 40.41
N GLY A 275 -30.04 -6.68 39.91
CA GLY A 275 -31.35 -6.48 40.59
C GLY A 275 -31.49 -5.12 41.29
N CYS A 276 -30.46 -4.32 41.31
CA CYS A 276 -30.54 -2.97 41.84
C CYS A 276 -31.17 -1.96 40.86
N LEU A 277 -31.64 -0.85 41.38
CA LEU A 277 -31.85 0.36 40.59
C LEU A 277 -30.49 1.01 40.36
N SER A 278 -30.28 1.63 39.15
CA SER A 278 -29.02 2.30 38.81
C SER A 278 -28.59 3.28 39.88
N ASP A 279 -27.29 3.35 40.22
CA ASP A 279 -26.68 4.25 41.17
C ASP A 279 -26.96 5.73 40.81
N GLY A 280 -28.08 6.20 41.15
CA GLY A 280 -28.55 7.58 41.16
C GLY A 280 -29.32 7.85 42.44
N ALA A 281 -29.41 6.81 43.30
CA ALA A 281 -29.98 6.93 44.60
C ALA A 281 -28.97 7.54 45.60
N PRO A 282 -29.39 8.46 46.45
CA PRO A 282 -28.54 9.09 47.43
C PRO A 282 -27.88 8.06 48.37
N SER A 283 -26.71 8.41 48.89
CA SER A 283 -26.01 7.67 49.94
C SER A 283 -26.89 7.57 51.20
N ASP A 284 -26.86 6.40 51.87
CA ASP A 284 -27.51 6.20 53.16
C ASP A 284 -26.86 7.01 54.33
N SER A 285 -25.95 7.91 54.05
CA SER A 285 -25.32 8.76 55.05
C SER A 285 -26.30 9.85 55.47
N PRO A 286 -26.64 9.96 56.77
CA PRO A 286 -27.52 11.02 57.23
C PRO A 286 -26.89 12.39 56.95
N PRO A 287 -27.68 13.36 56.43
CA PRO A 287 -27.18 14.70 56.15
C PRO A 287 -26.64 15.35 57.45
N SER A 288 -25.53 16.05 57.33
CA SER A 288 -24.93 16.78 58.45
C SER A 288 -25.94 17.79 59.03
N LEU A 289 -26.36 17.58 60.23
CA LEU A 289 -27.40 18.39 60.95
C LEU A 289 -26.92 19.81 61.35
N SER A 290 -25.71 20.23 60.99
CA SER A 290 -25.10 21.49 61.43
C SER A 290 -25.67 22.75 60.75
N VAL A 291 -26.65 22.66 59.88
CA VAL A 291 -27.16 23.79 59.07
C VAL A 291 -28.62 24.15 59.36
N LEU A 292 -29.29 23.42 60.29
CA LEU A 292 -30.67 23.68 60.67
C LEU A 292 -30.80 25.00 61.50
N GLY A 293 -31.63 25.97 61.02
CA GLY A 293 -31.93 27.20 61.64
C GLY A 293 -31.20 28.46 61.16
N GLN A 294 -30.38 28.37 60.14
CA GLN A 294 -29.69 29.51 59.50
C GLN A 294 -30.49 30.08 58.29
N PRO A 295 -30.35 31.37 57.96
CA PRO A 295 -30.92 31.91 56.75
C PRO A 295 -30.36 31.18 55.52
N PHE A 296 -31.23 30.85 54.58
CA PHE A 296 -30.88 30.03 53.36
C PHE A 296 -29.63 30.54 52.68
N ARG A 297 -29.48 31.83 52.43
CA ARG A 297 -28.38 32.44 51.74
C ARG A 297 -27.02 32.21 52.43
N GLU A 298 -26.98 32.34 53.75
CA GLU A 298 -25.75 32.07 54.51
C GLU A 298 -25.38 30.59 54.47
N ALA A 299 -26.37 29.71 54.61
CA ALA A 299 -26.17 28.27 54.51
C ALA A 299 -25.73 27.84 53.13
N TYR A 300 -26.31 28.45 52.09
CA TYR A 300 -25.92 28.18 50.68
C TYR A 300 -24.47 28.60 50.38
N GLU A 301 -24.06 29.82 50.76
CA GLU A 301 -22.69 30.31 50.56
C GLU A 301 -21.67 29.46 51.31
N ARG A 302 -22.01 28.85 52.45
CA ARG A 302 -21.14 27.96 53.20
C ARG A 302 -20.85 26.63 52.44
N ILE A 303 -21.85 26.04 51.77
CA ILE A 303 -21.69 24.78 51.04
C ILE A 303 -21.25 25.01 49.59
N ARG A 304 -21.34 26.21 49.08
CA ARG A 304 -20.99 26.56 47.68
C ARG A 304 -19.62 26.08 47.22
N PRO A 305 -18.51 26.18 48.01
CA PRO A 305 -17.22 25.60 47.61
C PRO A 305 -17.22 24.07 47.44
N GLU A 306 -18.05 23.38 48.24
CA GLU A 306 -18.23 21.93 48.14
C GLU A 306 -19.02 21.57 46.88
N LEU A 307 -20.11 22.28 46.59
CA LEU A 307 -20.88 22.13 45.35
C LEU A 307 -20.00 22.39 44.10
N GLY A 308 -19.14 23.42 44.18
CA GLY A 308 -18.18 23.72 43.08
C GLY A 308 -17.21 22.57 42.83
N ARG A 309 -16.67 21.97 43.89
CA ARG A 309 -15.78 20.80 43.78
C ARG A 309 -16.49 19.60 43.14
N GLU A 310 -17.74 19.36 43.50
CA GLU A 310 -18.55 18.29 42.91
C GLU A 310 -18.81 18.53 41.42
N LEU A 311 -19.11 19.77 41.02
CA LEU A 311 -19.29 20.15 39.61
C LEU A 311 -18.00 19.98 38.84
N SER A 312 -16.86 20.46 39.36
CA SER A 312 -15.55 20.27 38.71
C SER A 312 -15.17 18.79 38.56
N THR A 313 -15.42 17.99 39.61
CA THR A 313 -15.15 16.55 39.56
C THR A 313 -16.05 15.87 38.52
N SER A 314 -17.28 16.30 38.40
CA SER A 314 -18.26 15.77 37.44
C SER A 314 -17.92 16.16 36.01
N ALA A 315 -17.44 17.37 35.76
CA ALA A 315 -16.95 17.79 34.46
C ALA A 315 -15.77 16.93 33.99
N ARG A 316 -14.84 16.59 34.88
CA ARG A 316 -13.75 15.63 34.58
C ARG A 316 -14.30 14.25 34.26
N ARG A 317 -15.22 13.73 35.05
CA ARG A 317 -15.87 12.42 34.84
C ARG A 317 -16.64 12.38 33.51
N ALA A 318 -17.31 13.50 33.19
CA ALA A 318 -18.05 13.66 31.93
C ALA A 318 -17.12 13.89 30.72
N ARG A 319 -15.81 13.96 30.88
CA ARG A 319 -14.85 14.35 29.83
C ARG A 319 -15.21 15.68 29.17
N ALA A 320 -15.94 16.52 29.89
CA ALA A 320 -16.39 17.82 29.40
C ALA A 320 -15.19 18.77 29.41
N ASN A 321 -14.69 19.15 28.24
CA ASN A 321 -13.68 20.21 28.11
C ASN A 321 -14.36 21.56 28.26
N ILE A 322 -14.70 21.92 29.53
CA ILE A 322 -15.39 23.15 29.90
C ILE A 322 -14.35 24.11 30.48
N GLU A 323 -14.50 25.39 30.20
CA GLU A 323 -13.64 26.44 30.75
C GLU A 323 -13.57 26.36 32.29
N ARG A 324 -12.37 26.51 32.85
CA ARG A 324 -12.18 26.57 34.31
C ARG A 324 -13.02 27.68 34.90
N GLY A 325 -13.72 27.40 36.01
CA GLY A 325 -14.56 28.36 36.68
C GLY A 325 -16.01 28.42 36.21
N PHE A 326 -16.43 27.47 35.30
CA PHE A 326 -17.84 27.36 34.90
C PHE A 326 -18.80 27.09 36.05
N GLU A 327 -18.28 26.55 37.15
CA GLU A 327 -19.01 26.21 38.35
C GLU A 327 -19.61 27.46 39.02
N GLY A 328 -18.85 28.54 39.05
CA GLY A 328 -19.26 29.81 39.68
C GLY A 328 -20.58 30.34 39.08
N PRO A 329 -20.63 30.67 37.79
CA PRO A 329 -21.84 31.12 37.11
C PRO A 329 -23.02 30.14 37.17
N LEU A 330 -22.78 28.81 37.19
CA LEU A 330 -23.83 27.81 37.35
C LEU A 330 -24.42 27.81 38.77
N LEU A 331 -23.59 27.92 39.82
CA LEU A 331 -24.00 27.98 41.19
C LEU A 331 -24.70 29.30 41.51
N ASP A 332 -24.25 30.45 40.92
CA ASP A 332 -24.94 31.73 41.01
C ASP A 332 -26.36 31.61 40.46
N ALA A 333 -26.52 31.04 39.29
CA ALA A 333 -27.81 30.82 38.64
C ALA A 333 -28.71 29.87 39.47
N LEU A 334 -28.12 28.85 40.12
CA LEU A 334 -28.84 27.93 40.99
C LEU A 334 -29.34 28.60 42.25
N GLY A 335 -28.50 29.44 42.91
CA GLY A 335 -28.89 30.26 44.08
C GLY A 335 -30.01 31.23 43.74
N GLU A 336 -29.88 31.95 42.60
CA GLU A 336 -30.91 32.85 42.07
C GLU A 336 -32.24 32.12 41.82
N ALA A 337 -32.19 30.95 41.20
CA ALA A 337 -33.36 30.14 40.88
C ALA A 337 -34.08 29.68 42.15
N LEU A 338 -33.41 29.44 43.25
CA LEU A 338 -34.02 29.04 44.55
C LEU A 338 -34.64 30.24 45.29
N ASP A 339 -34.16 31.47 45.10
CA ASP A 339 -34.67 32.68 45.70
C ASP A 339 -35.74 33.36 44.84
N HIS A 340 -35.65 33.34 43.52
CA HIS A 340 -36.52 34.05 42.59
C HIS A 340 -37.43 33.10 41.77
N ALA A 341 -38.46 33.68 41.05
CA ALA A 341 -39.46 32.90 40.34
C ALA A 341 -38.98 32.38 38.99
N THR A 342 -37.73 32.55 38.56
CA THR A 342 -37.23 32.15 37.25
C THR A 342 -36.00 31.28 37.38
N ASP A 343 -35.99 30.17 36.69
CA ASP A 343 -34.87 29.24 36.56
C ASP A 343 -34.24 29.29 35.17
N ARG A 344 -34.69 30.18 34.29
CA ARG A 344 -34.25 30.26 32.88
C ARG A 344 -32.73 30.33 32.76
N ARG A 345 -32.08 31.16 33.54
CA ARG A 345 -30.62 31.35 33.52
C ARG A 345 -29.89 30.07 33.91
N LEU A 346 -30.42 29.32 34.88
CA LEU A 346 -29.87 28.05 35.30
C LEU A 346 -29.97 26.99 34.16
N ILE A 347 -31.15 26.90 33.53
CA ILE A 347 -31.40 25.98 32.43
C ILE A 347 -30.48 26.30 31.24
N GLU A 348 -30.34 27.58 30.85
CA GLU A 348 -29.47 28.03 29.75
C GLU A 348 -27.99 27.68 30.04
N ARG A 349 -27.53 27.90 31.31
CA ARG A 349 -26.15 27.57 31.71
C ARG A 349 -25.86 26.07 31.70
N LEU A 350 -26.78 25.26 32.22
CA LEU A 350 -26.61 23.83 32.22
C LEU A 350 -26.68 23.27 30.80
N ASP A 351 -27.60 23.77 29.94
CA ASP A 351 -27.65 23.34 28.53
C ASP A 351 -26.35 23.66 27.78
N GLN A 352 -25.75 24.83 28.05
CA GLN A 352 -24.41 25.15 27.49
C GLN A 352 -23.34 24.13 27.91
N VAL A 353 -23.33 23.76 29.21
CA VAL A 353 -22.41 22.75 29.74
C VAL A 353 -22.64 21.38 29.09
N LEU A 354 -23.89 20.94 28.96
CA LEU A 354 -24.26 19.66 28.37
C LEU A 354 -23.96 19.65 26.87
N THR A 355 -24.29 20.73 26.16
CA THR A 355 -24.00 20.87 24.73
C THR A 355 -22.49 20.82 24.49
N ARG A 356 -21.71 21.54 25.29
CA ARG A 356 -20.25 21.48 25.19
C ARG A 356 -19.69 20.10 25.49
N THR A 357 -20.28 19.39 26.46
CA THR A 357 -19.94 17.99 26.76
C THR A 357 -20.14 17.09 25.51
N ILE A 358 -21.27 17.24 24.80
CA ILE A 358 -21.56 16.49 23.58
C ILE A 358 -20.55 16.83 22.47
N GLU A 359 -20.32 18.13 22.23
CA GLU A 359 -19.40 18.61 21.16
C GLU A 359 -17.98 18.05 21.27
N VAL A 360 -17.47 17.97 22.52
CA VAL A 360 -16.13 17.42 22.78
C VAL A 360 -16.12 15.89 22.93
N GLY A 361 -17.26 15.26 22.78
CA GLY A 361 -17.37 13.82 22.91
C GLY A 361 -17.34 13.31 24.34
N GLY A 362 -17.77 14.13 25.29
CA GLY A 362 -17.90 13.76 26.70
C GLY A 362 -19.12 12.87 27.00
N ASP A 363 -19.22 12.36 28.20
CA ASP A 363 -20.29 11.48 28.70
C ASP A 363 -21.36 12.34 29.42
N VAL A 364 -22.46 12.59 28.72
CA VAL A 364 -23.57 13.39 29.29
C VAL A 364 -24.26 12.68 30.46
N VAL A 365 -24.30 11.34 30.43
CA VAL A 365 -24.95 10.55 31.51
C VAL A 365 -24.26 10.74 32.84
N ALA A 366 -22.95 11.02 32.85
CA ALA A 366 -22.20 11.29 34.08
C ALA A 366 -22.79 12.46 34.91
N TRP A 367 -23.47 13.41 34.24
CA TRP A 367 -24.15 14.54 34.93
C TRP A 367 -25.39 14.15 35.77
N GLN A 368 -25.99 12.96 35.51
CA GLN A 368 -27.11 12.47 36.32
C GLN A 368 -26.72 12.32 37.79
N PHE A 369 -25.52 11.75 38.02
CA PHE A 369 -25.00 11.61 39.38
C PHE A 369 -24.80 12.95 40.05
N THR A 370 -24.23 13.90 39.30
CA THR A 370 -24.00 15.27 39.79
C THR A 370 -25.29 15.94 40.27
N LEU A 371 -26.32 15.88 39.41
CA LEU A 371 -27.61 16.43 39.78
C LEU A 371 -28.14 15.78 41.06
N SER A 372 -28.02 14.46 41.20
CA SER A 372 -28.46 13.77 42.41
C SER A 372 -27.71 14.20 43.66
N VAL A 373 -26.38 14.34 43.61
CA VAL A 373 -25.53 14.82 44.71
C VAL A 373 -25.86 16.26 45.07
N LEU A 374 -25.99 17.16 44.06
CA LEU A 374 -26.36 18.55 44.30
C LEU A 374 -27.72 18.66 45.03
N ARG A 375 -28.72 17.87 44.61
CA ARG A 375 -30.03 17.83 45.27
C ARG A 375 -29.91 17.38 46.72
N GLU A 376 -29.17 16.30 46.96
CA GLU A 376 -28.96 15.76 48.31
C GLU A 376 -28.37 16.80 49.24
N LYS A 377 -27.36 17.54 48.81
CA LYS A 377 -26.71 18.62 49.58
C LYS A 377 -27.58 19.85 49.76
N LEU A 378 -28.50 20.16 48.85
CA LEU A 378 -29.41 21.32 48.94
C LEU A 378 -30.68 21.06 49.74
N LEU A 379 -31.17 19.81 49.75
CA LEU A 379 -32.39 19.45 50.49
C LEU A 379 -32.41 19.89 51.96
N PRO A 380 -31.33 19.70 52.76
CA PRO A 380 -31.30 20.15 54.14
C PRO A 380 -31.48 21.67 54.32
N LEU A 381 -31.02 22.48 53.34
CA LEU A 381 -31.09 23.94 53.39
C LEU A 381 -32.50 24.48 53.19
N VAL A 382 -33.38 23.74 52.52
CA VAL A 382 -34.74 24.16 52.19
C VAL A 382 -35.82 23.43 53.03
N ARG A 383 -35.44 22.48 53.89
CA ARG A 383 -36.35 21.60 54.63
C ARG A 383 -37.38 22.32 55.48
N GLY A 384 -37.08 23.52 55.96
CA GLY A 384 -37.99 24.36 56.83
C GLY A 384 -38.82 25.39 56.01
N ASP A 385 -38.61 25.48 54.70
CA ASP A 385 -39.24 26.47 53.80
C ASP A 385 -39.99 25.74 52.67
N ALA A 386 -41.29 25.51 52.82
CA ALA A 386 -42.14 24.81 51.88
C ALA A 386 -42.12 25.42 50.50
N LYS A 387 -41.98 26.73 50.37
CA LYS A 387 -41.94 27.45 49.10
C LYS A 387 -40.63 27.16 48.33
N ARG A 388 -39.47 27.20 49.02
CA ARG A 388 -38.19 26.86 48.41
C ARG A 388 -38.05 25.37 48.15
N TRP A 389 -38.65 24.53 49.00
CA TRP A 389 -38.66 23.09 48.79
C TRP A 389 -39.43 22.71 47.53
N MET A 390 -40.66 23.22 47.37
CA MET A 390 -41.43 23.01 46.13
C MET A 390 -40.69 23.51 44.91
N ARG A 391 -40.01 24.64 44.99
CA ARG A 391 -39.22 25.22 43.93
C ARG A 391 -38.01 24.37 43.59
N LEU A 392 -37.27 23.84 44.58
CA LEU A 392 -36.17 22.91 44.35
C LEU A 392 -36.62 21.69 43.55
N GLU A 393 -37.78 21.10 43.91
CA GLU A 393 -38.34 19.96 43.18
C GLU A 393 -38.72 20.32 41.74
N ASP A 394 -39.35 21.48 41.51
CA ASP A 394 -39.68 21.93 40.14
C ASP A 394 -38.43 22.14 39.29
N ILE A 395 -37.41 22.79 39.84
CA ILE A 395 -36.12 22.98 39.16
C ILE A 395 -35.52 21.61 38.84
N TRP A 396 -35.51 20.66 39.81
CA TRP A 396 -34.93 19.33 39.58
C TRP A 396 -35.63 18.55 38.45
N GLN A 397 -36.94 18.62 38.36
CA GLN A 397 -37.68 18.01 37.29
C GLN A 397 -37.28 18.58 35.92
N ARG A 398 -37.18 19.90 35.82
CA ARG A 398 -36.77 20.57 34.59
C ARG A 398 -35.32 20.23 34.20
N LEU A 399 -34.37 20.20 35.17
CA LEU A 399 -32.99 19.80 34.91
C LEU A 399 -32.86 18.34 34.44
N ARG A 400 -33.71 17.44 34.99
CA ARG A 400 -33.77 16.05 34.53
C ARG A 400 -34.31 15.90 33.11
N VAL A 401 -35.36 16.66 32.76
CA VAL A 401 -35.88 16.71 31.40
C VAL A 401 -34.78 17.19 30.41
N LEU A 402 -34.10 18.30 30.75
CA LEU A 402 -33.01 18.83 29.99
C LEU A 402 -31.88 17.83 29.81
N LEU A 403 -31.52 17.12 30.89
CA LEU A 403 -30.48 16.11 30.83
C LEU A 403 -30.89 14.90 29.97
N THR A 404 -32.15 14.47 30.02
CA THR A 404 -32.68 13.38 29.22
C THR A 404 -32.65 13.76 27.74
N ASP A 405 -33.04 15.00 27.40
CA ASP A 405 -32.97 15.53 26.03
C ASP A 405 -31.51 15.60 25.53
N ALA A 406 -30.58 15.99 26.41
CA ALA A 406 -29.17 16.02 26.05
C ALA A 406 -28.59 14.60 25.80
N VAL A 407 -28.98 13.62 26.61
CA VAL A 407 -28.61 12.19 26.42
C VAL A 407 -29.16 11.67 25.08
N ASP A 408 -30.40 11.98 24.74
CA ASP A 408 -30.99 11.58 23.46
C ASP A 408 -30.29 12.23 22.25
N ARG A 409 -29.92 13.52 22.40
CA ARG A 409 -29.10 14.22 21.38
C ARG A 409 -27.72 13.56 21.22
N GLU A 410 -27.06 13.20 22.32
CA GLU A 410 -25.77 12.49 22.28
C GLU A 410 -25.88 11.13 21.57
N GLN A 411 -26.89 10.33 21.92
CA GLN A 411 -27.11 9.01 21.32
C GLN A 411 -27.37 9.09 19.81
N ARG A 412 -28.18 10.08 19.38
CA ARG A 412 -28.41 10.32 17.95
C ARG A 412 -27.12 10.74 17.23
N ALA A 413 -26.34 11.64 17.83
CA ALA A 413 -25.06 12.09 17.28
C ALA A 413 -24.08 10.93 17.10
N LEU A 414 -23.94 10.07 18.12
CA LEU A 414 -23.08 8.89 18.10
C LEU A 414 -23.50 7.88 17.01
N ARG A 415 -24.81 7.65 16.87
CA ARG A 415 -25.34 6.77 15.84
C ARG A 415 -25.06 7.29 14.43
N THR A 416 -25.34 8.58 14.21
CA THR A 416 -25.09 9.22 12.93
C THR A 416 -23.59 9.21 12.56
N GLU A 417 -22.72 9.46 13.54
CA GLU A 417 -21.26 9.39 13.36
C GLU A 417 -20.82 7.97 13.01
N ALA A 418 -21.40 6.97 13.67
CA ALA A 418 -21.09 5.57 13.39
C ALA A 418 -21.50 5.13 11.98
N GLU A 419 -22.71 5.49 11.55
CA GLU A 419 -23.24 5.20 10.21
C GLU A 419 -22.41 5.91 9.14
N ARG A 420 -22.05 7.18 9.37
CA ARG A 420 -21.21 7.97 8.48
C ARG A 420 -19.80 7.39 8.35
N SER A 421 -19.17 7.02 9.47
CA SER A 421 -17.83 6.44 9.49
C SER A 421 -17.79 5.10 8.74
N ALA A 422 -18.81 4.26 8.89
CA ALA A 422 -18.92 2.99 8.18
C ALA A 422 -19.03 3.20 6.66
N SER A 423 -19.87 4.14 6.20
CA SER A 423 -20.00 4.49 4.78
C SER A 423 -18.67 5.00 4.21
N ILE A 424 -18.00 5.92 4.92
CA ILE A 424 -16.72 6.50 4.46
C ILE A 424 -15.63 5.42 4.38
N LEU A 425 -15.58 4.49 5.32
CA LEU A 425 -14.61 3.39 5.28
C LEU A 425 -14.85 2.48 4.07
N THR A 426 -16.11 2.17 3.75
CA THR A 426 -16.47 1.40 2.56
C THR A 426 -16.03 2.12 1.29
N ASP A 427 -16.37 3.40 1.13
CA ASP A 427 -15.99 4.22 -0.02
C ASP A 427 -14.46 4.39 -0.13
N THR A 428 -13.77 4.45 1.03
CA THR A 428 -12.31 4.53 1.08
C THR A 428 -11.67 3.23 0.64
N SER A 429 -12.24 2.10 1.05
CA SER A 429 -11.80 0.78 0.64
C SER A 429 -11.87 0.61 -0.88
N GLU A 430 -13.01 0.94 -1.50
CA GLU A 430 -13.18 0.87 -2.96
C GLU A 430 -12.16 1.76 -3.70
N SER A 431 -11.96 2.97 -3.22
CA SER A 431 -11.03 3.92 -3.87
C SER A 431 -9.57 3.51 -3.74
N LEU A 432 -9.12 3.02 -2.58
CA LEU A 432 -7.73 2.61 -2.35
C LEU A 432 -7.40 1.28 -3.04
N ILE A 433 -8.35 0.34 -3.11
CA ILE A 433 -8.15 -0.94 -3.80
C ILE A 433 -8.09 -0.75 -5.32
N THR A 434 -8.76 0.26 -5.87
CA THR A 434 -8.77 0.53 -7.32
C THR A 434 -7.64 1.45 -7.79
N SER A 435 -7.01 2.21 -6.91
CA SER A 435 -5.87 3.06 -7.26
C SER A 435 -4.55 2.32 -7.01
N PHE A 436 -4.00 1.68 -8.04
CA PHE A 436 -2.70 1.01 -8.00
C PHE A 436 -1.52 1.97 -8.18
N ASP A 437 -1.68 3.25 -7.86
CA ASP A 437 -0.66 4.27 -8.02
C ASP A 437 -0.35 4.94 -6.67
N VAL A 438 0.94 4.86 -6.27
CA VAL A 438 1.43 5.52 -5.05
C VAL A 438 1.30 7.04 -5.13
N GLU A 439 1.35 7.62 -6.34
CA GLU A 439 1.26 9.08 -6.54
C GLU A 439 -0.15 9.63 -6.27
N SER A 440 -1.19 8.82 -6.46
CA SER A 440 -2.58 9.19 -6.17
C SER A 440 -2.97 9.06 -4.70
N LEU A 441 -2.23 8.24 -3.93
CA LEU A 441 -2.51 7.93 -2.52
C LEU A 441 -2.60 9.18 -1.61
N PRO A 442 -1.68 10.20 -1.71
CA PRO A 442 -1.77 11.39 -0.88
C PRO A 442 -3.08 12.14 -1.04
N ARG A 443 -3.56 12.33 -2.27
CA ARG A 443 -4.83 13.01 -2.57
C ARG A 443 -6.02 12.20 -2.08
N SER A 444 -6.04 10.89 -2.35
CA SER A 444 -7.12 10.00 -1.90
C SER A 444 -7.26 9.99 -0.38
N LEU A 445 -6.16 10.02 0.37
CA LEU A 445 -6.18 10.12 1.82
C LEU A 445 -6.63 11.52 2.29
N ALA A 446 -6.08 12.59 1.71
CA ALA A 446 -6.41 13.96 2.09
C ALA A 446 -7.92 14.27 1.97
N ASP A 447 -8.58 13.72 0.95
CA ASP A 447 -10.03 13.92 0.74
C ASP A 447 -10.89 13.18 1.79
N ARG A 448 -10.40 12.09 2.39
CA ARG A 448 -11.19 11.21 3.25
C ARG A 448 -10.90 11.33 4.74
N LEU A 449 -9.66 11.65 5.11
CA LEU A 449 -9.25 11.77 6.51
C LEU A 449 -10.09 12.77 7.32
N PRO A 450 -10.49 13.95 6.77
CA PRO A 450 -11.35 14.90 7.50
C PRO A 450 -12.70 14.30 7.89
N ALA A 451 -13.30 13.53 6.97
CA ALA A 451 -14.59 12.90 7.19
C ALA A 451 -14.54 11.77 8.23
N LEU A 452 -13.36 11.14 8.40
CA LEU A 452 -13.08 10.19 9.47
C LEU A 452 -12.68 10.86 10.79
N GLY A 453 -12.60 12.19 10.87
CA GLY A 453 -12.21 12.95 12.05
C GLY A 453 -10.70 12.95 12.32
N ILE A 454 -9.86 12.54 11.36
CA ILE A 454 -8.41 12.53 11.47
C ILE A 454 -7.87 13.85 10.90
N ARG A 455 -7.26 14.66 11.78
CA ARG A 455 -6.79 16.01 11.41
C ARG A 455 -5.42 16.05 10.79
N SER A 456 -4.56 15.06 11.10
CA SER A 456 -3.21 14.98 10.55
C SER A 456 -2.82 13.54 10.27
N CYS A 457 -2.08 13.34 9.18
CA CYS A 457 -1.55 12.05 8.75
C CYS A 457 -0.17 12.24 8.13
N PHE A 458 0.83 11.53 8.64
CA PHE A 458 2.17 11.45 8.07
C PHE A 458 2.44 9.97 7.75
N LEU A 459 2.66 9.66 6.46
CA LEU A 459 2.90 8.31 6.01
C LEU A 459 4.33 8.20 5.48
N ALA A 460 5.11 7.32 6.10
CA ALA A 460 6.51 7.11 5.79
C ALA A 460 6.76 5.66 5.35
N LEU A 461 7.51 5.50 4.26
CA LEU A 461 7.99 4.21 3.79
C LEU A 461 9.45 4.03 4.19
N TYR A 462 9.86 2.82 4.52
CA TYR A 462 11.26 2.50 4.79
C TYR A 462 12.11 2.66 3.53
N ASP A 463 13.26 3.33 3.67
CA ASP A 463 14.22 3.54 2.60
C ASP A 463 15.53 2.81 2.94
N GLY A 464 15.79 1.70 2.26
CA GLY A 464 16.97 0.88 2.47
C GLY A 464 16.72 -0.43 3.24
N TRP A 465 17.82 -1.06 3.68
CA TRP A 465 17.81 -2.33 4.36
C TRP A 465 17.73 -2.13 5.89
N GLY A 466 17.03 -3.01 6.54
CA GLY A 466 16.83 -3.00 8.00
C GLY A 466 15.35 -3.14 8.34
N ASN A 467 15.08 -3.43 9.63
CA ASN A 467 13.68 -3.57 10.06
C ASN A 467 13.54 -3.15 11.54
N PRO A 468 13.17 -1.87 11.79
CA PRO A 468 12.97 -0.81 10.81
C PRO A 468 14.27 -0.36 10.11
N ALA A 469 14.16 0.21 8.91
CA ALA A 469 15.29 0.83 8.25
C ALA A 469 15.74 2.11 9.00
N SER A 470 17.02 2.46 8.92
CA SER A 470 17.55 3.67 9.58
C SER A 470 16.98 4.96 9.00
N LYS A 471 16.60 4.93 7.71
CA LYS A 471 15.99 6.04 6.99
C LYS A 471 14.58 5.68 6.54
N SER A 472 13.73 6.68 6.55
CA SER A 472 12.37 6.59 6.02
C SER A 472 12.10 7.74 5.07
N ARG A 473 11.18 7.52 4.15
CA ARG A 473 10.75 8.49 3.15
C ARG A 473 9.31 8.87 3.40
N LEU A 474 9.07 10.12 3.77
CA LEU A 474 7.74 10.66 3.95
C LEU A 474 7.10 10.86 2.58
N ILE A 475 6.00 10.15 2.31
CA ILE A 475 5.26 10.20 1.04
C ILE A 475 3.91 10.90 1.15
N VAL A 476 3.37 11.01 2.37
CA VAL A 476 2.16 11.79 2.66
C VAL A 476 2.43 12.67 3.86
N ALA A 477 2.16 13.96 3.74
CA ALA A 477 2.12 14.93 4.83
C ALA A 477 0.80 15.70 4.73
N TYR A 478 -0.16 15.32 5.56
CA TYR A 478 -1.46 15.96 5.64
C TYR A 478 -1.63 16.55 7.03
N ASP A 479 -1.90 17.85 7.12
CA ASP A 479 -2.12 18.56 8.38
C ASP A 479 -3.27 19.56 8.30
N ARG A 480 -4.21 19.51 9.23
CA ARG A 480 -5.37 20.42 9.37
C ARG A 480 -6.15 20.68 8.09
N GLY A 481 -6.45 19.63 7.32
CA GLY A 481 -7.21 19.74 6.09
C GLY A 481 -6.38 20.17 4.88
N ARG A 482 -5.05 20.23 5.00
CA ARG A 482 -4.15 20.59 3.91
C ARG A 482 -3.14 19.48 3.65
N LEU A 483 -3.00 19.13 2.39
CA LEU A 483 -1.89 18.32 1.92
C LEU A 483 -0.68 19.23 1.78
N LEU A 484 0.43 18.89 2.43
CA LEU A 484 1.67 19.65 2.36
C LEU A 484 2.46 19.16 1.15
N ASP A 485 3.08 20.09 0.43
CA ASP A 485 3.91 19.78 -0.72
C ASP A 485 5.19 19.09 -0.27
N LEU A 486 5.48 17.94 -0.85
CA LEU A 486 6.70 17.19 -0.65
C LEU A 486 7.52 17.18 -1.95
N PRO A 487 8.85 17.05 -1.87
CA PRO A 487 9.68 16.83 -3.05
C PRO A 487 9.22 15.61 -3.86
N GLU A 488 9.49 15.61 -5.16
CA GLU A 488 9.23 14.44 -6.01
C GLU A 488 9.92 13.20 -5.44
N GLY A 489 9.15 12.13 -5.26
CA GLY A 489 9.61 10.90 -4.59
C GLY A 489 9.62 10.96 -3.06
N GLY A 490 9.14 12.05 -2.41
CA GLY A 490 9.01 12.18 -0.97
C GLY A 490 10.26 12.73 -0.25
N LEU A 491 10.12 13.03 1.04
CA LEU A 491 11.18 13.63 1.87
C LEU A 491 11.88 12.56 2.72
N LEU A 492 13.19 12.44 2.58
CA LEU A 492 14.01 11.49 3.33
C LEU A 492 14.34 12.05 4.73
N PHE A 493 14.20 11.22 5.77
CA PHE A 493 14.51 11.58 7.14
C PHE A 493 14.99 10.37 7.97
N ASP A 494 15.48 10.60 9.18
CA ASP A 494 15.86 9.53 10.10
C ASP A 494 14.61 8.88 10.70
N THR A 495 14.47 7.56 10.57
CA THR A 495 13.31 6.81 11.10
C THR A 495 13.11 7.03 12.59
N ALA A 496 14.20 7.23 13.34
CA ALA A 496 14.18 7.47 14.77
C ALA A 496 13.47 8.78 15.19
N ASP A 497 13.23 9.71 14.26
CA ASP A 497 12.53 10.98 14.50
C ASP A 497 11.01 10.86 14.28
N LEU A 498 10.52 9.71 13.76
CA LEU A 498 9.13 9.41 13.42
C LEU A 498 8.57 10.26 12.25
N ALA A 499 8.94 11.51 12.16
CA ALA A 499 8.69 12.41 11.03
C ALA A 499 9.74 13.53 11.05
N PRO A 500 9.88 14.30 9.95
CA PRO A 500 10.73 15.48 9.94
C PRO A 500 10.38 16.43 11.09
N PRO A 501 11.32 16.85 11.94
CA PRO A 501 11.05 17.65 13.15
C PRO A 501 10.26 18.92 12.86
N GLU A 502 10.50 19.56 11.71
CA GLU A 502 9.83 20.79 11.30
C GLU A 502 8.32 20.63 11.13
N MET A 503 7.84 19.39 10.88
CA MET A 503 6.42 19.10 10.68
C MET A 503 5.69 18.75 11.96
N LEU A 504 6.39 18.41 13.04
CA LEU A 504 5.80 17.98 14.30
C LEU A 504 5.74 19.09 15.36
N HIS A 505 6.67 20.06 15.35
CA HIS A 505 6.89 20.99 16.46
C HIS A 505 5.96 22.22 16.54
N GLU A 506 5.11 22.47 15.55
CA GLU A 506 4.24 23.66 15.54
C GLU A 506 3.15 23.67 16.62
N ARG A 507 2.74 22.53 17.16
CA ARG A 507 1.71 22.37 18.18
C ARG A 507 1.81 21.03 18.89
N ARG A 508 1.20 20.94 20.07
CA ARG A 508 1.03 19.67 20.78
C ARG A 508 0.06 18.74 20.06
N ARG A 509 0.41 17.47 20.00
CA ARG A 509 -0.31 16.45 19.24
C ARG A 509 -0.50 15.19 20.06
N ALA A 510 -1.62 14.51 19.82
CA ALA A 510 -1.81 13.13 20.23
C ALA A 510 -1.86 12.27 18.96
N MET A 511 -0.89 11.41 18.77
CA MET A 511 -0.69 10.64 17.54
C MET A 511 -0.77 9.15 17.82
N VAL A 512 -1.29 8.40 16.85
CA VAL A 512 -1.22 6.95 16.77
C VAL A 512 -0.12 6.58 15.80
N VAL A 513 0.76 5.69 16.20
CA VAL A 513 1.81 5.12 15.36
C VAL A 513 1.36 3.72 14.93
N GLU A 514 1.05 3.57 13.65
CA GLU A 514 0.61 2.30 13.07
C GLU A 514 1.69 1.76 12.10
N PRO A 515 2.15 0.51 12.26
CA PRO A 515 3.09 -0.10 11.34
C PRO A 515 2.38 -0.48 10.05
N LEU A 516 2.97 -0.14 8.91
CA LEU A 516 2.46 -0.54 7.60
C LEU A 516 3.19 -1.80 7.15
N PHE A 517 2.44 -2.87 6.97
CA PHE A 517 2.98 -4.16 6.53
C PHE A 517 1.93 -4.96 5.76
N PHE A 518 2.39 -5.85 4.90
CA PHE A 518 1.56 -6.82 4.21
C PHE A 518 2.16 -8.21 4.45
N GLU A 519 1.40 -9.10 5.09
CA GLU A 519 1.89 -10.38 5.58
C GLU A 519 3.15 -10.21 6.45
N ASN A 520 4.30 -10.66 5.98
CA ASN A 520 5.59 -10.56 6.67
C ASN A 520 6.48 -9.42 6.14
N THR A 521 6.00 -8.66 5.13
CA THR A 521 6.78 -7.58 4.51
C THR A 521 6.46 -6.26 5.19
N GLN A 522 7.47 -5.64 5.79
CA GLN A 522 7.36 -4.30 6.36
C GLN A 522 7.46 -3.26 5.24
N LEU A 523 6.53 -2.33 5.20
CA LEU A 523 6.49 -1.26 4.20
C LEU A 523 6.95 0.08 4.79
N GLY A 524 6.59 0.34 6.06
CA GLY A 524 6.84 1.61 6.72
C GLY A 524 5.94 1.79 7.94
N PHE A 525 5.51 3.02 8.19
CA PHE A 525 4.59 3.36 9.26
C PHE A 525 3.78 4.61 8.94
N ALA A 526 2.67 4.78 9.65
CA ALA A 526 1.83 5.96 9.60
C ALA A 526 1.70 6.58 10.98
N LEU A 527 1.75 7.92 11.03
CA LEU A 527 1.37 8.73 12.18
C LEU A 527 0.01 9.33 11.90
N LEU A 528 -0.98 8.99 12.71
CA LEU A 528 -2.36 9.46 12.57
C LEU A 528 -2.76 10.23 13.82
N GLU A 529 -3.27 11.46 13.69
CA GLU A 529 -3.74 12.22 14.85
C GLU A 529 -4.96 11.55 15.47
N LEU A 530 -4.98 11.45 16.81
CA LEU A 530 -6.13 10.94 17.55
C LEU A 530 -7.34 11.86 17.30
N GLY A 531 -8.45 11.30 16.87
CA GLY A 531 -9.67 12.02 16.52
C GLY A 531 -10.93 11.17 16.72
N PRO A 532 -11.15 10.11 15.92
CA PRO A 532 -12.38 9.32 16.02
C PRO A 532 -12.48 8.56 17.35
N ARG A 533 -13.68 8.56 17.92
CA ARG A 533 -13.98 7.79 19.13
C ARG A 533 -13.85 6.29 18.90
N ARG A 534 -14.30 5.81 17.74
CA ARG A 534 -14.16 4.40 17.36
C ARG A 534 -12.75 4.13 16.84
N ARG A 535 -11.89 3.68 17.71
CA ARG A 535 -10.46 3.45 17.45
C ARG A 535 -10.17 2.37 16.41
N VAL A 536 -11.14 1.52 16.06
CA VAL A 536 -11.03 0.51 14.97
C VAL A 536 -10.75 1.15 13.60
N VAL A 537 -11.07 2.43 13.42
CA VAL A 537 -10.79 3.19 12.19
C VAL A 537 -9.30 3.19 11.85
N TYR A 538 -8.42 3.28 12.85
CA TYR A 538 -6.96 3.28 12.63
C TYR A 538 -6.47 1.94 12.07
N GLU A 539 -6.96 0.83 12.64
CA GLU A 539 -6.65 -0.52 12.17
C GLU A 539 -7.07 -0.73 10.71
N LEU A 540 -8.33 -0.37 10.39
CA LEU A 540 -8.87 -0.49 9.04
C LEU A 540 -8.09 0.38 8.03
N LEU A 541 -7.75 1.62 8.40
CA LEU A 541 -6.92 2.48 7.56
C LEU A 541 -5.53 1.88 7.33
N ARG A 542 -4.90 1.35 8.39
CA ARG A 542 -3.62 0.66 8.30
C ARG A 542 -3.68 -0.50 7.28
N GLU A 543 -4.72 -1.33 7.37
CA GLU A 543 -4.91 -2.46 6.45
C GLU A 543 -5.10 -2.00 5.00
N LEU A 544 -5.99 -1.04 4.79
CA LEU A 544 -6.27 -0.51 3.45
C LEU A 544 -5.04 0.16 2.82
N VAL A 545 -4.34 1.00 3.57
CA VAL A 545 -3.13 1.67 3.11
C VAL A 545 -2.01 0.65 2.82
N SER A 546 -1.83 -0.34 3.70
CA SER A 546 -0.83 -1.40 3.50
C SER A 546 -1.12 -2.22 2.25
N ALA A 547 -2.39 -2.60 2.01
CA ALA A 547 -2.80 -3.33 0.83
C ALA A 547 -2.61 -2.51 -0.45
N ALA A 548 -2.98 -1.23 -0.45
CA ALA A 548 -2.80 -0.33 -1.58
C ALA A 548 -1.31 -0.14 -1.94
N LEU A 549 -0.47 0.10 -0.95
CA LEU A 549 0.98 0.23 -1.13
C LEU A 549 1.62 -1.04 -1.68
N HIS A 550 1.25 -2.19 -1.14
CA HIS A 550 1.76 -3.49 -1.61
C HIS A 550 1.31 -3.76 -3.05
N GLY A 551 0.04 -3.52 -3.37
CA GLY A 551 -0.51 -3.63 -4.73
C GLY A 551 0.23 -2.75 -5.73
N ALA A 552 0.49 -1.49 -5.39
CA ALA A 552 1.23 -0.55 -6.21
C ALA A 552 2.69 -1.00 -6.44
N GLN A 553 3.38 -1.50 -5.41
CA GLN A 553 4.73 -2.06 -5.53
C GLN A 553 4.76 -3.28 -6.45
N LEU A 554 3.78 -4.19 -6.32
CA LEU A 554 3.67 -5.38 -7.16
C LEU A 554 3.45 -5.00 -8.64
N MET A 555 2.53 -4.07 -8.91
CA MET A 555 2.27 -3.58 -10.28
C MET A 555 3.51 -2.93 -10.91
N ARG A 556 4.23 -2.11 -10.15
CA ARG A 556 5.48 -1.51 -10.62
C ARG A 556 6.53 -2.57 -10.97
N ARG A 557 6.66 -3.61 -10.16
CA ARG A 557 7.56 -4.73 -10.42
C ARG A 557 7.19 -5.49 -11.67
N VAL A 558 5.90 -5.83 -11.85
CA VAL A 558 5.38 -6.50 -13.05
C VAL A 558 5.65 -5.67 -14.30
N ALA A 559 5.39 -4.36 -14.24
CA ALA A 559 5.67 -3.46 -15.37
C ALA A 559 7.17 -3.40 -15.72
N GLN A 560 8.05 -3.35 -14.71
CA GLN A 560 9.51 -3.37 -14.93
C GLN A 560 9.99 -4.70 -15.53
N GLU A 561 9.48 -5.84 -15.05
CA GLU A 561 9.81 -7.14 -15.59
C GLU A 561 9.31 -7.31 -17.04
N ALA A 562 8.10 -6.81 -17.35
CA ALA A 562 7.57 -6.81 -18.71
C ALA A 562 8.43 -5.98 -19.68
N ALA A 563 8.80 -4.76 -19.26
CA ALA A 563 9.68 -3.88 -20.05
C ALA A 563 11.08 -4.52 -20.26
N ALA A 564 11.64 -5.16 -19.24
CA ALA A 564 12.93 -5.86 -19.35
C ALA A 564 12.87 -7.04 -20.32
N ARG A 565 11.76 -7.83 -20.29
CA ARG A 565 11.55 -8.94 -21.24
C ARG A 565 11.43 -8.45 -22.67
N GLN A 566 10.64 -7.40 -22.90
CA GLN A 566 10.48 -6.82 -24.23
C GLN A 566 11.82 -6.32 -24.79
N LYS A 567 12.63 -5.66 -23.98
CA LYS A 567 13.95 -5.20 -24.38
C LYS A 567 14.91 -6.36 -24.71
N ALA A 568 14.88 -7.43 -23.92
CA ALA A 568 15.69 -8.62 -24.16
C ALA A 568 15.30 -9.34 -25.46
N GLU A 569 13.99 -9.44 -25.76
CA GLU A 569 13.47 -10.02 -26.99
C GLU A 569 13.91 -9.21 -28.23
N GLN A 570 13.80 -7.89 -28.15
CA GLN A 570 14.25 -7.00 -29.23
C GLN A 570 15.76 -7.17 -29.49
N GLN A 571 16.58 -7.18 -28.46
CA GLN A 571 18.03 -7.38 -28.59
C GLN A 571 18.38 -8.74 -29.21
N ARG A 572 17.61 -9.78 -28.90
CA ARG A 572 17.81 -11.10 -29.50
C ARG A 572 17.52 -11.11 -31.00
N LEU A 573 16.41 -10.47 -31.41
CA LEU A 573 16.06 -10.35 -32.82
C LEU A 573 17.12 -9.56 -33.62
N GLU A 574 17.59 -8.45 -33.06
CA GLU A 574 18.68 -7.67 -33.68
C GLU A 574 19.97 -8.50 -33.86
N GLN A 575 20.31 -9.34 -32.89
CA GLN A 575 21.46 -10.26 -33.00
C GLN A 575 21.28 -11.32 -34.09
N GLU A 576 20.08 -11.92 -34.18
CA GLU A 576 19.78 -12.92 -35.21
C GLU A 576 19.90 -12.33 -36.65
N LEU A 577 19.37 -11.12 -36.85
CA LEU A 577 19.50 -10.40 -38.13
C LEU A 577 20.96 -10.06 -38.45
N SER A 578 21.71 -9.56 -37.50
CA SER A 578 23.14 -9.26 -37.67
C SER A 578 23.96 -10.50 -38.07
N ILE A 579 23.61 -11.68 -37.59
CA ILE A 579 24.25 -12.93 -38.00
C ILE A 579 23.93 -13.23 -39.46
N ALA A 580 22.68 -13.08 -39.90
CA ALA A 580 22.27 -13.30 -41.29
C ALA A 580 23.02 -12.38 -42.27
N THR A 581 23.07 -11.09 -41.96
CA THR A 581 23.85 -10.10 -42.75
C THR A 581 25.31 -10.50 -42.89
N ARG A 582 25.94 -10.90 -41.77
CA ARG A 582 27.35 -11.32 -41.80
C ARG A 582 27.60 -12.59 -42.64
N ILE A 583 26.64 -13.54 -42.59
CA ILE A 583 26.75 -14.75 -43.43
C ILE A 583 26.69 -14.33 -44.91
N GLN A 584 25.69 -13.55 -45.32
CA GLN A 584 25.51 -13.13 -46.69
C GLN A 584 26.74 -12.37 -47.26
N THR A 585 27.20 -11.35 -46.50
CA THR A 585 28.36 -10.56 -46.93
C THR A 585 29.67 -11.38 -46.96
N SER A 586 29.76 -12.48 -46.22
CA SER A 586 30.92 -13.36 -46.21
C SER A 586 30.98 -14.30 -47.42
N ILE A 587 29.85 -14.55 -48.10
CA ILE A 587 29.74 -15.44 -49.26
C ILE A 587 30.07 -14.70 -50.55
N LEU A 588 29.94 -13.37 -50.59
CA LEU A 588 30.27 -12.57 -51.78
C LEU A 588 31.74 -12.75 -52.17
N PRO A 589 32.06 -12.74 -53.50
CA PRO A 589 33.41 -13.01 -54.01
C PRO A 589 34.42 -11.97 -53.52
N ARG A 590 35.50 -12.42 -52.87
CA ARG A 590 36.58 -11.56 -52.33
C ARG A 590 37.73 -11.36 -53.33
N ASP A 591 37.98 -12.36 -54.14
CA ASP A 591 39.04 -12.31 -55.15
C ASP A 591 38.37 -12.17 -56.53
N LEU A 592 38.54 -11.00 -57.15
CA LEU A 592 38.00 -10.65 -58.47
C LEU A 592 39.08 -10.73 -59.56
N SER A 593 40.20 -11.41 -59.31
CA SER A 593 41.33 -11.52 -60.18
C SER A 593 41.05 -12.51 -61.29
N VAL A 594 40.87 -12.05 -62.52
CA VAL A 594 40.63 -12.83 -63.73
C VAL A 594 41.61 -12.41 -64.86
N PRO A 595 42.29 -13.34 -65.44
CA PRO A 595 43.22 -13.02 -66.59
C PRO A 595 42.47 -12.37 -67.77
N GLY A 596 42.96 -11.16 -68.19
CA GLY A 596 42.36 -10.37 -69.27
C GLY A 596 41.12 -9.52 -68.83
N LEU A 597 40.64 -9.60 -67.58
CA LEU A 597 39.60 -8.72 -67.04
C LEU A 597 40.04 -8.07 -65.79
N GLU A 598 39.92 -6.73 -65.69
CA GLU A 598 40.06 -5.94 -64.51
C GLU A 598 38.63 -5.74 -63.96
N ILE A 599 38.30 -6.31 -62.77
CA ILE A 599 36.92 -6.37 -62.24
C ILE A 599 36.81 -5.66 -60.88
N ALA A 600 35.75 -4.90 -60.69
CA ALA A 600 35.35 -4.38 -59.43
C ALA A 600 33.82 -4.54 -59.28
N ALA A 601 33.37 -4.97 -58.12
CA ALA A 601 31.93 -5.12 -57.78
C ALA A 601 31.61 -4.57 -56.41
N ASN A 602 30.37 -4.14 -56.21
CA ASN A 602 29.86 -3.69 -54.93
C ASN A 602 28.37 -4.04 -54.85
N MET A 603 27.91 -4.30 -53.60
CA MET A 603 26.50 -4.47 -53.29
C MET A 603 26.17 -3.62 -52.04
N LEU A 604 25.09 -2.87 -52.15
CA LEU A 604 24.53 -2.07 -51.11
C LEU A 604 23.13 -2.58 -50.81
N PRO A 605 22.92 -3.35 -49.74
CA PRO A 605 21.59 -3.86 -49.43
C PRO A 605 20.69 -2.73 -48.90
N ALA A 606 19.39 -2.77 -49.21
CA ALA A 606 18.37 -1.84 -48.74
C ALA A 606 17.95 -2.11 -47.25
N THR A 607 18.07 -3.36 -46.86
CA THR A 607 17.80 -3.83 -45.49
C THR A 607 19.03 -4.60 -44.99
N GLU A 608 18.90 -5.19 -43.78
CA GLU A 608 20.01 -5.97 -43.19
C GLU A 608 20.48 -7.13 -44.08
N VAL A 609 19.58 -7.67 -44.91
CA VAL A 609 19.88 -8.79 -45.83
C VAL A 609 19.25 -8.49 -47.17
N GLY A 610 20.03 -8.55 -48.26
CA GLY A 610 19.62 -8.20 -49.62
C GLY A 610 19.20 -9.42 -50.44
N GLY A 611 18.35 -9.19 -51.48
CA GLY A 611 17.96 -10.15 -52.51
C GLY A 611 18.95 -10.23 -53.68
N ASP A 612 19.72 -9.17 -53.90
CA ASP A 612 20.66 -9.07 -54.99
C ASP A 612 21.75 -10.15 -54.97
N TYR A 613 22.09 -10.63 -56.16
CA TYR A 613 23.14 -11.61 -56.39
C TYR A 613 24.14 -11.08 -57.39
N TYR A 614 25.42 -11.17 -57.08
CA TYR A 614 26.48 -11.14 -58.04
C TYR A 614 27.58 -12.16 -57.71
N ASP A 615 28.24 -12.70 -58.73
CA ASP A 615 29.37 -13.61 -58.51
C ASP A 615 30.40 -13.51 -59.62
N VAL A 616 31.64 -13.80 -59.25
CA VAL A 616 32.76 -13.90 -60.17
C VAL A 616 33.48 -15.23 -59.86
N LEU A 617 33.37 -16.17 -60.74
CA LEU A 617 33.89 -17.52 -60.53
C LEU A 617 35.01 -17.79 -61.52
N PRO A 618 36.31 -17.67 -61.19
CA PRO A 618 37.43 -17.92 -62.05
C PRO A 618 37.47 -19.40 -62.60
N THR A 619 37.86 -19.54 -63.90
CA THR A 619 38.04 -20.84 -64.52
C THR A 619 39.40 -20.86 -65.24
N PRO A 620 39.95 -22.02 -65.65
CA PRO A 620 41.24 -22.10 -66.36
C PRO A 620 41.31 -21.24 -67.62
N ASP A 621 40.20 -21.10 -68.37
CA ASP A 621 40.12 -20.41 -69.64
C ASP A 621 39.40 -19.03 -69.61
N GLY A 622 39.07 -18.50 -68.45
CA GLY A 622 38.34 -17.27 -68.27
C GLY A 622 37.64 -17.16 -66.88
N CYS A 623 36.38 -16.80 -66.90
CA CYS A 623 35.54 -16.78 -65.69
C CYS A 623 34.05 -16.92 -66.07
N TRP A 624 33.25 -17.15 -65.01
CA TRP A 624 31.82 -16.92 -65.07
C TRP A 624 31.51 -15.67 -64.31
N LEU A 625 30.64 -14.82 -64.81
CA LEU A 625 30.03 -13.70 -64.17
C LEU A 625 28.54 -14.04 -63.99
N GLY A 626 28.03 -13.86 -62.75
CA GLY A 626 26.61 -13.99 -62.45
C GLY A 626 26.09 -12.66 -61.92
N ILE A 627 24.91 -12.27 -62.39
CA ILE A 627 24.16 -11.19 -61.79
C ILE A 627 22.67 -11.51 -61.78
N GLY A 628 21.98 -11.11 -60.75
CA GLY A 628 20.55 -11.39 -60.60
C GLY A 628 19.96 -10.68 -59.37
N ASP A 629 18.67 -10.70 -59.26
CA ASP A 629 17.91 -10.20 -58.13
C ASP A 629 16.77 -11.16 -57.78
N VAL A 630 16.58 -11.42 -56.48
CA VAL A 630 15.47 -12.21 -55.94
C VAL A 630 14.35 -11.30 -55.58
N ALA A 631 13.16 -11.52 -56.14
CA ALA A 631 11.99 -10.66 -55.95
C ALA A 631 11.71 -10.37 -54.46
N GLY A 632 11.73 -9.08 -54.09
CA GLY A 632 11.55 -8.57 -52.73
C GLY A 632 12.86 -8.36 -51.97
N HIS A 633 12.76 -7.88 -50.73
CA HIS A 633 13.92 -7.55 -49.87
C HIS A 633 13.81 -8.15 -48.47
N GLY A 634 14.93 -8.26 -47.79
CA GLY A 634 14.97 -8.76 -46.41
C GLY A 634 15.39 -10.22 -46.30
N LEU A 635 15.18 -10.82 -45.14
CA LEU A 635 15.74 -12.14 -44.80
C LEU A 635 15.34 -13.28 -45.77
N ARG A 636 14.11 -13.33 -46.25
CA ARG A 636 13.64 -14.43 -47.11
C ARG A 636 14.28 -14.38 -48.50
N PRO A 637 14.20 -13.27 -49.27
CA PRO A 637 14.92 -13.16 -50.54
C PRO A 637 16.42 -13.38 -50.40
N GLY A 638 17.02 -12.86 -49.29
CA GLY A 638 18.45 -13.11 -49.04
C GLY A 638 18.82 -14.58 -48.84
N LEU A 639 17.95 -15.38 -48.20
CA LEU A 639 18.15 -16.84 -48.11
C LEU A 639 18.02 -17.53 -49.47
N VAL A 640 17.07 -17.11 -50.29
CA VAL A 640 16.93 -17.62 -51.68
C VAL A 640 18.15 -17.23 -52.52
N MET A 641 18.67 -16.02 -52.39
CA MET A 641 19.90 -15.56 -53.01
C MET A 641 21.11 -16.44 -52.65
N MET A 642 21.24 -16.77 -51.31
CA MET A 642 22.32 -17.67 -50.88
C MET A 642 22.19 -19.08 -51.42
N MET A 643 20.96 -19.60 -51.60
CA MET A 643 20.72 -20.86 -52.29
C MET A 643 21.14 -20.77 -53.78
N LEU A 644 20.72 -19.68 -54.44
CA LEU A 644 21.07 -19.41 -55.83
C LEU A 644 22.60 -19.40 -56.03
N GLN A 645 23.30 -18.64 -55.22
CA GLN A 645 24.76 -18.53 -55.27
C GLN A 645 25.44 -19.88 -55.04
N SER A 646 25.00 -20.65 -54.07
CA SER A 646 25.57 -21.95 -53.78
C SER A 646 25.40 -22.93 -54.90
N VAL A 647 24.23 -22.94 -55.53
CA VAL A 647 23.94 -23.81 -56.71
C VAL A 647 24.78 -23.43 -57.92
N VAL A 648 24.82 -22.14 -58.26
CA VAL A 648 25.63 -21.62 -59.41
C VAL A 648 27.09 -21.94 -59.15
N SER A 649 27.64 -21.63 -57.97
CA SER A 649 29.05 -21.91 -57.67
C SER A 649 29.40 -23.40 -57.78
N ALA A 650 28.53 -24.30 -57.32
CA ALA A 650 28.71 -25.73 -57.36
C ALA A 650 28.70 -26.24 -58.82
N LEU A 651 27.76 -25.76 -59.64
CA LEU A 651 27.63 -26.17 -61.04
C LEU A 651 28.81 -25.69 -61.86
N VAL A 652 29.24 -24.45 -61.75
CA VAL A 652 30.41 -23.89 -62.47
C VAL A 652 31.67 -24.64 -62.08
N ARG A 653 31.90 -25.02 -60.89
CA ARG A 653 33.08 -25.78 -60.44
C ARG A 653 33.04 -27.19 -60.89
N SER A 654 31.87 -27.81 -61.08
CA SER A 654 31.76 -29.19 -61.56
C SER A 654 31.93 -29.27 -63.09
N ASN A 655 31.48 -28.22 -63.84
CA ASN A 655 31.61 -28.16 -65.30
C ASN A 655 31.89 -26.72 -65.75
N PRO A 656 33.14 -26.25 -65.69
CA PRO A 656 33.50 -24.85 -66.03
C PRO A 656 33.19 -24.49 -67.54
N ASN A 657 33.08 -25.43 -68.42
CA ASN A 657 32.85 -25.24 -69.88
C ASN A 657 31.41 -25.48 -70.32
N ALA A 658 30.49 -25.64 -69.33
CA ALA A 658 29.04 -25.82 -69.61
C ALA A 658 28.53 -24.66 -70.50
N ALA A 659 27.46 -24.88 -71.24
CA ALA A 659 26.71 -23.81 -71.86
C ALA A 659 25.89 -23.04 -70.78
N PRO A 660 25.85 -21.68 -70.74
CA PRO A 660 25.07 -20.91 -69.81
C PRO A 660 23.60 -21.36 -69.72
N ARG A 661 23.00 -21.68 -70.82
CA ARG A 661 21.63 -22.19 -70.89
C ARG A 661 21.45 -23.50 -70.13
N GLU A 662 22.41 -24.42 -70.13
CA GLU A 662 22.32 -25.69 -69.37
C GLU A 662 22.44 -25.46 -67.87
N LEU A 663 23.30 -24.55 -67.41
CA LEU A 663 23.42 -24.21 -66.05
C LEU A 663 22.14 -23.62 -65.54
N LEU A 664 21.54 -22.67 -66.27
CA LEU A 664 20.27 -22.00 -65.88
C LEU A 664 19.14 -23.02 -65.77
N LYS A 665 19.06 -24.00 -66.62
CA LYS A 665 18.05 -25.06 -66.52
C LYS A 665 18.14 -25.84 -65.20
N VAL A 666 19.34 -26.18 -64.76
CA VAL A 666 19.56 -26.86 -63.46
C VAL A 666 19.28 -25.95 -62.28
N VAL A 667 19.77 -24.71 -62.36
CA VAL A 667 19.52 -23.69 -61.31
C VAL A 667 18.02 -23.49 -61.15
N ASN A 668 17.25 -23.33 -62.20
CA ASN A 668 15.81 -23.19 -62.21
C ASN A 668 15.11 -24.38 -61.53
N GLY A 669 15.49 -25.59 -61.94
CA GLY A 669 14.92 -26.82 -61.37
C GLY A 669 15.09 -26.89 -59.84
N VAL A 670 16.33 -26.60 -59.39
CA VAL A 670 16.64 -26.62 -57.94
C VAL A 670 15.90 -25.50 -57.18
N LEU A 671 15.87 -24.32 -57.78
CA LEU A 671 15.21 -23.16 -57.11
C LEU A 671 13.69 -23.36 -57.05
N TYR A 672 13.06 -23.78 -58.14
CA TYR A 672 11.64 -24.07 -58.20
C TYR A 672 11.24 -25.14 -57.21
N GLU A 673 11.96 -26.26 -57.13
CA GLU A 673 11.68 -27.32 -56.16
C GLU A 673 11.82 -26.86 -54.74
N ASN A 674 12.86 -26.12 -54.40
CA ASN A 674 13.11 -25.66 -53.05
C ASN A 674 12.13 -24.55 -52.63
N VAL A 675 11.92 -23.52 -53.47
CA VAL A 675 11.09 -22.38 -53.12
C VAL A 675 9.60 -22.71 -53.27
N ARG A 676 9.17 -23.21 -54.42
CA ARG A 676 7.76 -23.46 -54.71
C ARG A 676 7.22 -24.74 -54.04
N GLU A 677 7.94 -25.84 -54.11
CA GLU A 677 7.42 -27.13 -53.67
C GLU A 677 7.71 -27.40 -52.19
N ARG A 678 8.92 -27.10 -51.67
CA ARG A 678 9.31 -27.40 -50.30
C ARG A 678 8.96 -26.27 -49.34
N LEU A 679 9.36 -25.03 -49.66
CA LEU A 679 9.08 -23.86 -48.80
C LEU A 679 7.67 -23.31 -49.00
N ARG A 680 6.98 -23.63 -50.12
CA ARG A 680 5.65 -23.14 -50.51
C ARG A 680 5.62 -21.62 -50.58
N GLN A 681 6.64 -21.03 -51.13
CA GLN A 681 6.82 -19.58 -51.29
C GLN A 681 6.81 -19.18 -52.75
N ASP A 682 6.69 -17.88 -53.07
CA ASP A 682 6.51 -17.37 -54.40
C ASP A 682 7.72 -16.59 -54.92
N GLU A 683 8.81 -16.54 -54.14
CA GLU A 683 10.04 -15.88 -54.52
C GLU A 683 10.62 -16.52 -55.79
N HIS A 684 11.09 -15.70 -56.69
CA HIS A 684 11.74 -16.05 -57.93
C HIS A 684 12.86 -15.05 -58.19
N ALA A 685 13.73 -15.29 -59.11
CA ALA A 685 14.86 -14.45 -59.35
C ALA A 685 15.03 -14.11 -60.86
N THR A 686 15.40 -12.88 -61.14
CA THR A 686 16.10 -12.56 -62.37
C THR A 686 17.52 -13.09 -62.27
N LEU A 687 18.08 -13.65 -63.36
CA LEU A 687 19.43 -14.15 -63.32
C LEU A 687 20.01 -14.14 -64.73
N SER A 688 21.19 -13.57 -64.88
CA SER A 688 22.03 -13.69 -66.10
C SER A 688 23.36 -14.37 -65.74
N LEU A 689 23.69 -15.46 -66.45
CA LEU A 689 24.97 -16.13 -66.32
C LEU A 689 25.78 -15.90 -67.59
N ILE A 690 26.99 -15.38 -67.41
CA ILE A 690 27.89 -14.99 -68.54
C ILE A 690 29.19 -15.75 -68.36
N ARG A 691 29.55 -16.53 -69.38
CA ARG A 691 30.86 -17.20 -69.54
C ARG A 691 31.79 -16.32 -70.35
N TYR A 692 32.78 -15.76 -69.73
CA TYR A 692 33.85 -15.02 -70.37
C TYR A 692 35.03 -15.90 -70.72
N GLN A 693 35.60 -15.75 -72.00
CA GLN A 693 36.76 -16.41 -72.41
C GLN A 693 37.91 -15.39 -72.67
N LYS A 694 39.13 -15.84 -72.47
CA LYS A 694 40.34 -14.97 -72.57
C LYS A 694 40.50 -14.22 -73.90
N ASP A 695 39.90 -14.66 -75.01
CA ASP A 695 39.89 -14.03 -76.31
C ASP A 695 38.84 -12.92 -76.48
N GLY A 696 38.17 -12.52 -75.32
CA GLY A 696 37.15 -11.51 -75.29
C GLY A 696 35.74 -11.98 -75.61
N GLU A 697 35.54 -13.27 -75.95
CA GLU A 697 34.17 -13.78 -76.15
C GLU A 697 33.37 -13.93 -74.86
N LEU A 698 32.14 -13.40 -74.89
CA LEU A 698 31.15 -13.58 -73.90
C LEU A 698 30.03 -14.46 -74.44
N VAL A 699 29.74 -15.57 -73.73
CA VAL A 699 28.56 -16.45 -73.99
C VAL A 699 27.66 -16.31 -72.79
N TYR A 700 26.39 -15.92 -72.98
CA TYR A 700 25.52 -15.64 -71.94
C TYR A 700 24.09 -16.12 -72.17
N ALA A 701 23.36 -16.34 -71.03
CA ALA A 701 21.97 -16.69 -71.12
C ALA A 701 21.29 -16.24 -69.77
N GLY A 702 19.98 -16.03 -69.86
CA GLY A 702 19.15 -15.64 -68.66
C GLY A 702 18.49 -14.29 -68.89
N ALA A 703 17.58 -13.97 -67.94
CA ALA A 703 16.85 -12.73 -67.98
C ALA A 703 17.22 -11.88 -66.70
N HIS A 704 17.81 -10.78 -66.99
CA HIS A 704 18.12 -9.73 -65.98
C HIS A 704 18.16 -8.39 -66.72
N GLU A 705 18.68 -7.34 -66.12
CA GLU A 705 18.89 -6.06 -66.79
C GLU A 705 19.85 -6.17 -67.99
N ASP A 706 19.69 -5.26 -68.96
CA ASP A 706 20.56 -5.21 -70.13
C ASP A 706 22.05 -4.96 -69.74
N MET A 707 22.96 -5.68 -70.31
CA MET A 707 24.40 -5.43 -70.10
C MET A 707 24.83 -4.15 -70.86
N LEU A 708 25.55 -3.24 -70.14
CA LEU A 708 26.16 -2.10 -70.86
C LEU A 708 27.57 -2.39 -71.21
N ILE A 709 27.86 -2.20 -72.50
CA ILE A 709 29.21 -2.27 -72.99
C ILE A 709 29.62 -0.88 -73.54
N LEU A 710 30.51 -0.19 -72.79
CA LEU A 710 31.11 1.01 -73.34
C LEU A 710 32.27 0.65 -74.28
N ARG A 711 32.11 0.86 -75.60
CA ARG A 711 33.08 0.56 -76.62
C ARG A 711 34.22 1.58 -76.51
N ALA A 712 35.43 1.10 -76.29
CA ALA A 712 36.65 1.97 -76.23
C ALA A 712 36.93 2.71 -77.55
N GLU A 713 36.69 2.08 -78.69
CA GLU A 713 36.93 2.70 -80.01
C GLU A 713 36.00 3.86 -80.33
N THR A 714 34.72 3.78 -79.90
CA THR A 714 33.68 4.75 -80.29
C THR A 714 33.30 5.70 -79.15
N GLY A 715 33.64 5.35 -77.95
CA GLY A 715 33.19 6.04 -76.75
C GLY A 715 31.69 5.99 -76.52
N LYS A 716 30.98 5.08 -77.17
CA LYS A 716 29.51 4.93 -77.02
C LYS A 716 29.16 3.70 -76.19
N VAL A 717 28.06 3.77 -75.43
CA VAL A 717 27.48 2.67 -74.72
C VAL A 717 26.55 1.89 -75.63
N GLU A 718 26.80 0.62 -75.74
CA GLU A 718 25.94 -0.37 -76.39
C GLU A 718 25.15 -1.14 -75.32
N LEU A 719 23.82 -1.23 -75.46
CA LEU A 719 22.94 -2.04 -74.61
C LEU A 719 22.82 -3.46 -75.22
N VAL A 720 23.26 -4.44 -74.51
CA VAL A 720 23.20 -5.86 -74.89
C VAL A 720 22.12 -6.55 -74.14
N PRO A 721 20.98 -6.92 -74.75
CA PRO A 721 19.81 -7.48 -74.09
C PRO A 721 20.08 -8.86 -73.49
N THR A 722 19.58 -9.11 -72.29
CA THR A 722 19.58 -10.42 -71.69
C THR A 722 18.17 -11.04 -71.86
N LEU A 723 18.08 -12.00 -72.80
CA LEU A 723 16.81 -12.61 -73.22
C LEU A 723 16.58 -13.93 -72.53
N GLY A 724 15.44 -14.04 -71.76
CA GLY A 724 15.11 -15.26 -70.99
C GLY A 724 13.84 -15.14 -70.23
N THR A 725 13.75 -15.91 -69.16
CA THR A 725 12.67 -15.86 -68.18
C THR A 725 13.25 -15.97 -66.76
N TRP A 726 12.41 -15.60 -65.76
CA TRP A 726 12.79 -15.60 -64.36
C TRP A 726 13.02 -17.02 -63.83
N VAL A 727 14.07 -17.22 -63.06
CA VAL A 727 14.45 -18.50 -62.49
C VAL A 727 13.59 -18.74 -61.21
N GLY A 728 13.05 -19.94 -61.09
CA GLY A 728 12.14 -20.35 -60.03
C GLY A 728 10.67 -19.95 -60.23
N ALA A 729 10.35 -19.16 -61.27
CA ALA A 729 8.97 -18.75 -61.57
C ALA A 729 8.14 -19.90 -62.19
N THR A 730 8.73 -20.67 -63.09
CA THR A 730 8.12 -21.80 -63.81
C THR A 730 8.99 -23.07 -63.73
N ARG A 731 8.37 -24.23 -63.86
CA ARG A 731 9.08 -25.49 -63.66
C ARG A 731 10.10 -25.74 -64.78
N ASP A 732 9.75 -25.34 -66.02
CA ASP A 732 10.61 -25.47 -67.16
C ASP A 732 10.84 -24.13 -67.86
N ILE A 733 12.07 -23.78 -68.16
CA ILE A 733 12.53 -22.57 -68.82
C ILE A 733 13.28 -22.81 -70.12
N GLU A 734 13.31 -24.06 -70.58
CA GLU A 734 14.20 -24.48 -71.71
C GLU A 734 13.89 -23.77 -73.04
N GLU A 735 12.59 -23.64 -73.37
CA GLU A 735 12.19 -22.97 -74.63
C GLU A 735 12.33 -21.43 -74.51
N ALA A 736 12.21 -20.87 -73.32
CA ALA A 736 12.28 -19.43 -73.10
C ALA A 736 13.70 -18.92 -72.88
N THR A 737 14.68 -19.77 -72.63
CA THR A 737 16.06 -19.39 -72.42
C THR A 737 16.88 -19.51 -73.72
N GLN A 738 17.35 -18.38 -74.18
CA GLN A 738 18.22 -18.32 -75.42
C GLN A 738 19.69 -18.08 -75.04
N GLU A 739 20.62 -18.71 -75.73
CA GLU A 739 22.04 -18.46 -75.58
C GLU A 739 22.47 -17.40 -76.59
N SER A 740 23.15 -16.39 -76.15
CA SER A 740 23.61 -15.31 -76.95
C SER A 740 25.14 -15.12 -76.81
N ARG A 741 25.75 -14.45 -77.80
CA ARG A 741 27.20 -14.20 -77.85
C ARG A 741 27.46 -12.76 -78.17
N CYS A 742 28.47 -12.16 -77.57
CA CYS A 742 29.03 -10.90 -77.95
C CYS A 742 30.55 -10.94 -77.69
N ARG A 743 31.28 -9.97 -78.22
CA ARG A 743 32.75 -9.90 -78.11
C ARG A 743 33.20 -8.56 -77.60
N LEU A 744 34.10 -8.55 -76.63
CA LEU A 744 34.76 -7.36 -76.13
C LEU A 744 36.01 -7.07 -76.92
N ALA A 745 36.26 -5.78 -77.29
CA ALA A 745 37.50 -5.29 -77.89
C ALA A 745 38.42 -4.75 -76.77
N ASP A 746 39.70 -4.62 -77.03
CA ASP A 746 40.63 -4.13 -76.02
C ASP A 746 40.23 -2.74 -75.49
N GLY A 747 40.17 -2.59 -74.14
CA GLY A 747 39.75 -1.39 -73.52
C GLY A 747 38.23 -1.25 -73.24
N ASP A 748 37.37 -2.13 -73.79
CA ASP A 748 35.95 -2.09 -73.60
C ASP A 748 35.62 -2.29 -72.11
N LEU A 749 34.53 -1.58 -71.56
CA LEU A 749 33.99 -1.76 -70.26
C LEU A 749 32.65 -2.43 -70.31
N LEU A 750 32.54 -3.57 -69.62
CA LEU A 750 31.28 -4.23 -69.36
C LEU A 750 30.77 -3.78 -67.97
N VAL A 751 29.49 -3.36 -67.88
CA VAL A 751 28.79 -3.07 -66.58
C VAL A 751 27.58 -3.91 -66.51
N LEU A 752 27.51 -4.66 -65.41
CA LEU A 752 26.33 -5.37 -64.96
C LEU A 752 25.77 -4.67 -63.72
N TYR A 753 24.46 -4.62 -63.58
CA TYR A 753 23.78 -3.90 -62.52
C TYR A 753 22.42 -4.51 -62.28
N THR A 754 21.88 -4.31 -61.05
CA THR A 754 20.51 -4.69 -60.68
C THR A 754 19.55 -3.51 -60.84
N ASP A 755 18.24 -3.80 -60.88
CA ASP A 755 17.17 -2.81 -61.10
C ASP A 755 17.19 -1.67 -60.06
N GLY A 756 17.60 -1.93 -58.77
CA GLY A 756 17.79 -0.90 -57.78
C GLY A 756 18.72 0.25 -58.20
N VAL A 757 19.59 0.03 -59.25
CA VAL A 757 20.41 1.12 -59.83
C VAL A 757 19.58 2.10 -60.65
N ILE A 758 18.75 1.52 -61.56
CA ILE A 758 17.99 2.34 -62.53
C ILE A 758 16.65 2.78 -62.01
N GLU A 759 16.08 2.01 -61.08
CA GLU A 759 14.81 2.32 -60.41
C GLU A 759 14.93 3.22 -59.18
N ALA A 760 16.17 3.54 -58.75
CA ALA A 760 16.42 4.54 -57.68
C ALA A 760 15.64 5.82 -57.94
N GLN A 761 14.86 6.30 -56.95
CA GLN A 761 13.93 7.41 -57.11
C GLN A 761 14.41 8.65 -56.32
N ASP A 762 14.29 9.81 -56.95
CA ASP A 762 14.48 11.08 -56.29
C ASP A 762 13.23 11.46 -55.44
N ARG A 763 13.29 12.63 -54.78
CA ARG A 763 12.14 13.12 -53.98
C ARG A 763 10.88 13.42 -54.80
N ALA A 764 11.00 13.60 -56.12
CA ALA A 764 9.87 13.82 -57.01
C ALA A 764 9.34 12.53 -57.63
N GLY A 765 9.95 11.37 -57.33
CA GLY A 765 9.60 10.06 -57.88
C GLY A 765 10.16 9.77 -59.26
N ALA A 766 11.08 10.60 -59.80
CA ALA A 766 11.77 10.34 -61.03
C ALA A 766 12.82 9.23 -60.83
N GLN A 767 12.88 8.25 -61.72
CA GLN A 767 13.86 7.18 -61.68
C GLN A 767 15.25 7.67 -62.19
N PHE A 768 16.33 7.08 -61.70
CA PHE A 768 17.69 7.35 -62.16
C PHE A 768 17.82 7.05 -63.64
N GLY A 769 17.39 5.90 -64.03
CA GLY A 769 17.27 5.45 -65.41
C GLY A 769 18.57 5.11 -66.08
N ILE A 770 18.45 4.39 -67.23
CA ILE A 770 19.58 3.87 -68.01
C ILE A 770 20.40 4.99 -68.69
N GLU A 771 19.73 6.08 -69.04
CA GLU A 771 20.41 7.22 -69.72
C GLU A 771 21.40 7.89 -68.76
N ARG A 772 21.04 8.10 -67.50
CA ARG A 772 21.96 8.69 -66.49
C ARG A 772 23.10 7.73 -66.18
N LEU A 773 22.79 6.43 -66.03
CA LEU A 773 23.79 5.39 -65.79
C LEU A 773 24.82 5.38 -66.96
N SER A 774 24.34 5.41 -68.19
CA SER A 774 25.23 5.45 -69.42
C SER A 774 26.06 6.72 -69.48
N ALA A 775 25.47 7.87 -69.20
CA ALA A 775 26.18 9.15 -69.19
C ALA A 775 27.29 9.18 -68.11
N GLU A 776 27.00 8.63 -66.91
CA GLU A 776 27.97 8.56 -65.84
C GLU A 776 29.11 7.59 -66.16
N LEU A 777 28.80 6.45 -66.78
CA LEU A 777 29.79 5.49 -67.24
C LEU A 777 30.73 6.12 -68.28
N CYS A 778 30.19 6.88 -69.24
CA CYS A 778 31.01 7.61 -70.25
C CYS A 778 31.92 8.67 -69.56
N ARG A 779 31.43 9.38 -68.57
CA ARG A 779 32.20 10.39 -67.78
C ARG A 779 33.40 9.76 -67.08
N LEU A 780 33.22 8.53 -66.54
CA LEU A 780 34.20 7.82 -65.72
C LEU A 780 35.10 6.89 -66.54
N ALA A 781 34.92 6.79 -67.83
CA ALA A 781 35.53 5.79 -68.74
C ALA A 781 37.06 5.66 -68.61
N SER A 782 37.79 6.73 -68.38
CA SER A 782 39.24 6.75 -68.23
C SER A 782 39.79 6.41 -66.85
N ALA A 783 38.92 6.34 -65.86
CA ALA A 783 39.30 6.05 -64.46
C ALA A 783 39.65 4.57 -64.24
N PRO A 784 40.38 4.20 -63.20
CA PRO A 784 40.51 2.81 -62.72
C PRO A 784 39.17 2.14 -62.44
N VAL A 785 39.04 0.83 -62.69
CA VAL A 785 37.78 0.10 -62.60
C VAL A 785 37.12 0.22 -61.20
N PRO A 786 37.88 0.19 -60.08
CA PRO A 786 37.30 0.43 -58.74
C PRO A 786 36.68 1.80 -58.61
N GLU A 787 37.32 2.86 -59.18
CA GLU A 787 36.84 4.25 -59.15
C GLU A 787 35.61 4.43 -60.04
N ILE A 788 35.48 3.69 -61.15
CA ILE A 788 34.26 3.68 -61.97
C ILE A 788 33.13 3.08 -61.18
N ARG A 789 33.29 1.90 -60.52
CA ARG A 789 32.30 1.25 -59.67
C ARG A 789 31.83 2.21 -58.56
N ASP A 790 32.78 2.78 -57.82
CA ASP A 790 32.46 3.68 -56.67
C ASP A 790 31.76 4.95 -57.16
N GLY A 791 32.18 5.50 -58.33
CA GLY A 791 31.51 6.65 -58.88
C GLY A 791 30.10 6.39 -59.39
N LEU A 792 29.84 5.25 -59.97
CA LEU A 792 28.45 4.82 -60.33
C LEU A 792 27.59 4.66 -59.08
N CYS A 793 28.06 3.94 -58.07
CA CYS A 793 27.33 3.78 -56.78
C CYS A 793 27.06 5.13 -56.10
N ALA A 794 28.09 6.03 -56.10
CA ALA A 794 27.93 7.35 -55.49
C ALA A 794 26.95 8.25 -56.27
N ALA A 795 26.92 8.16 -57.62
CA ALA A 795 25.92 8.90 -58.40
C ALA A 795 24.48 8.45 -58.12
N VAL A 796 24.24 7.17 -58.00
CA VAL A 796 22.91 6.61 -57.63
C VAL A 796 22.54 7.02 -56.23
N THR A 797 23.45 6.85 -55.26
CA THR A 797 23.22 7.20 -53.87
C THR A 797 22.96 8.72 -53.67
N ALA A 798 23.63 9.54 -54.40
CA ALA A 798 23.41 11.01 -54.35
C ALA A 798 22.09 11.43 -55.01
N PHE A 799 21.58 10.67 -55.95
CA PHE A 799 20.32 10.95 -56.62
C PHE A 799 19.10 10.49 -55.81
N MET A 800 19.17 9.33 -55.19
CA MET A 800 18.03 8.71 -54.53
C MET A 800 17.65 9.44 -53.24
N ALA A 801 16.33 9.54 -52.98
CA ALA A 801 15.80 10.11 -51.73
C ALA A 801 15.91 9.14 -50.59
N GLU A 802 15.64 7.85 -50.83
CA GLU A 802 15.65 6.74 -49.91
C GLU A 802 15.98 5.47 -50.69
N GLN A 803 16.78 4.60 -50.13
CA GLN A 803 17.09 3.31 -50.75
C GLN A 803 15.91 2.35 -50.46
N LYS A 804 15.19 1.95 -51.54
CA LYS A 804 14.03 1.07 -51.47
C LYS A 804 14.36 -0.36 -51.87
N ASP A 805 15.42 -0.53 -52.69
CA ASP A 805 15.85 -1.83 -53.19
C ASP A 805 17.36 -1.97 -53.06
N ASP A 806 17.82 -3.20 -53.19
CA ASP A 806 19.22 -3.54 -53.15
C ASP A 806 19.92 -2.97 -54.41
N ILE A 807 21.17 -2.62 -54.32
CA ILE A 807 21.96 -2.06 -55.42
C ILE A 807 23.21 -2.90 -55.60
N ALA A 808 23.31 -3.64 -56.69
CA ALA A 808 24.54 -4.32 -57.08
C ALA A 808 25.08 -3.78 -58.40
N VAL A 809 26.38 -3.51 -58.43
CA VAL A 809 27.11 -3.02 -59.61
C VAL A 809 28.39 -3.83 -59.77
N LEU A 810 28.61 -4.39 -60.97
CA LEU A 810 29.84 -5.06 -61.37
C LEU A 810 30.40 -4.36 -62.63
N VAL A 811 31.61 -3.90 -62.57
CA VAL A 811 32.32 -3.25 -63.69
C VAL A 811 33.52 -4.14 -64.08
N ALA A 812 33.67 -4.44 -65.34
CA ALA A 812 34.82 -5.18 -65.85
C ALA A 812 35.42 -4.49 -67.06
N ARG A 813 36.72 -4.31 -67.12
CA ARG A 813 37.45 -3.80 -68.26
C ARG A 813 38.23 -4.95 -68.93
N TYR A 814 37.99 -5.13 -70.18
CA TYR A 814 38.74 -6.10 -70.94
C TYR A 814 40.13 -5.56 -71.39
N ARG A 815 41.16 -6.39 -71.23
CA ARG A 815 42.52 -6.16 -71.66
C ARG A 815 42.98 -7.34 -72.58
N ALA A 816 43.11 -7.09 -73.86
CA ALA A 816 43.63 -8.14 -74.77
C ALA A 816 45.03 -8.57 -74.32
N SER A 817 45.21 -9.85 -74.08
CA SER A 817 46.56 -10.39 -73.86
C SER A 817 47.45 -10.11 -75.07
N ALA A 818 48.56 -9.44 -74.86
CA ALA A 818 49.52 -9.13 -75.92
C ALA A 818 50.10 -10.38 -76.48
#